data_ce2f2ad6ad35be1abec0cff74a43de1e
#
_entry.id   ce2f2ad6ad35be1abec0cff74a43de1e
#
_cell.length_a   1.000
_cell.length_b   1.000
_cell.length_c   1.000
_cell.angle_alpha   90.00
_cell.angle_beta   90.00
_cell.angle_gamma   90.00
#
_symmetry.space_group_name_H-M   'P 1'
#
loop_
_entity.id
_entity.type
_entity.pdbx_description
1 polymer ?
#
loop_
_entity_poly.entity_id
_entity_poly.type
_entity_poly.pdbx_seq_one_letter_code
_entity_poly.pdbx_strand_id
1 'polypeptide(L)'
;MVVALCVATPALGASRRYTLQTMKRVFGYAASVDTTGMGKGGSYAYVKYDIRTNKRNAILLAIPTMFAVAHGGDREHVGETYSRVNNAHPDKFDATRLLERSTVPHEMRTMPTVLKYLTPFIYDEMLIDGRIVSPFHYRNRRFYRYRITMFSPGVALVSFRPRLNNTKLVQGWARVETKTGRVIETAFDGEYDMVRFHLAVTMGDEGKASLFPRDCTLNSRFLFMGNDITAEYTGVYGLPKIISDTITNRRDTALINRIRPIPLNSHEQYLFDRYYARRNRASADTTSQKDSKGILGRRMWYALARNMVQRTNQRFGSKDQGHFRVSPLLNPLYFSYSSQRGLTYRLDIRGNYYFSNNQMLETRFKLGYAFKQKQFYFDFPFTFYIDRKHDAYIRTEWASGRHITNSEVVDAIKNERGDSIDWDKLNLKYFRDHMFRLSAHYDPSPKWGLETGLLVHKRTAIDRSAFDVAGRPAAYTSVAPIFELTYRPIGYNGPIFTADYERSIKGFWGSNLAYERVEIDGQYKYKLSALSYLQMRAGTGFYTHKGKDSYFLDYRNFREENIPGGWNDDWACSFELLNSGWYNASEYYVRANVAYESPLLLLSWVPIAGRLVEKERLYVNALSVRHLHPYVEYGYGFSCRAFSLAAFLAQRNWRVDGFTVRIGFELFRHW
;
A
#
# COMPACT_ATOMS: atom_id res chain seq x y z
N MET A 1 -23.59 -34.09 13.39
CA MET A 1 -24.89 -33.50 13.03
C MET A 1 -25.74 -33.44 14.28
N VAL A 2 -25.66 -32.34 15.00
CA VAL A 2 -26.55 -32.06 16.15
C VAL A 2 -27.30 -30.78 15.79
N VAL A 3 -28.53 -30.96 15.37
CA VAL A 3 -29.49 -29.88 15.13
C VAL A 3 -30.01 -29.45 16.48
N ALA A 4 -29.52 -28.33 16.99
CA ALA A 4 -30.13 -27.68 18.14
C ALA A 4 -31.38 -26.94 17.67
N LEU A 5 -32.53 -27.52 17.96
CA LEU A 5 -33.81 -26.85 17.85
C LEU A 5 -33.87 -25.70 18.85
N CYS A 6 -33.58 -24.47 18.42
CA CYS A 6 -33.91 -23.28 19.18
C CYS A 6 -35.41 -23.06 19.11
N VAL A 7 -36.09 -23.37 20.20
CA VAL A 7 -37.48 -22.92 20.43
C VAL A 7 -37.49 -21.42 20.47
N ALA A 8 -37.99 -20.78 19.44
CA ALA A 8 -38.15 -19.33 19.35
C ALA A 8 -39.29 -18.88 20.27
N THR A 9 -38.97 -18.50 21.50
CA THR A 9 -39.91 -17.68 22.28
C THR A 9 -40.02 -16.32 21.60
N PRO A 10 -41.20 -15.70 21.46
CA PRO A 10 -41.38 -14.38 20.87
C PRO A 10 -40.69 -13.34 21.78
N ALA A 11 -39.52 -12.93 21.40
CA ALA A 11 -38.78 -11.90 22.12
C ALA A 11 -39.50 -10.56 21.92
N LEU A 12 -40.07 -10.02 22.97
CA LEU A 12 -40.61 -8.65 23.04
C LEU A 12 -39.48 -7.68 22.63
N GLY A 13 -39.67 -6.96 21.52
CA GLY A 13 -38.71 -5.97 21.05
C GLY A 13 -38.51 -4.90 22.10
N ALA A 14 -37.25 -4.70 22.51
CA ALA A 14 -36.93 -3.66 23.50
C ALA A 14 -37.33 -2.26 23.02
N SER A 15 -37.79 -1.39 23.94
CA SER A 15 -38.15 -0.02 23.57
C SER A 15 -36.94 0.71 22.95
N ARG A 16 -37.18 1.67 22.05
CA ARG A 16 -36.14 2.50 21.42
C ARG A 16 -35.23 3.16 22.44
N ARG A 17 -35.73 3.54 23.58
CA ARG A 17 -34.98 4.17 24.69
C ARG A 17 -34.01 3.17 25.33
N TYR A 18 -34.45 1.94 25.55
CA TYR A 18 -33.60 0.85 26.08
C TYR A 18 -32.48 0.51 25.12
N THR A 19 -32.79 0.40 23.83
CA THR A 19 -31.80 0.15 22.75
C THR A 19 -30.71 1.23 22.76
N LEU A 20 -31.08 2.50 22.82
CA LEU A 20 -30.15 3.63 22.86
C LEU A 20 -29.25 3.60 24.12
N GLN A 21 -29.84 3.30 25.27
CA GLN A 21 -29.11 3.26 26.53
C GLN A 21 -28.11 2.12 26.60
N THR A 22 -28.49 0.92 26.16
CA THR A 22 -27.60 -0.24 26.09
C THR A 22 -26.44 0.01 25.10
N MET A 23 -26.73 0.52 23.90
CA MET A 23 -25.67 0.84 22.93
C MET A 23 -24.73 1.94 23.42
N LYS A 24 -25.21 2.93 24.18
CA LYS A 24 -24.34 3.95 24.79
C LYS A 24 -23.33 3.32 25.75
N ARG A 25 -23.74 2.31 26.53
CA ARG A 25 -22.82 1.55 27.41
C ARG A 25 -21.81 0.74 26.60
N VAL A 26 -22.26 0.03 25.58
CA VAL A 26 -21.36 -0.73 24.68
C VAL A 26 -20.29 0.17 24.07
N PHE A 27 -20.68 1.33 23.54
CA PHE A 27 -19.75 2.29 22.94
C PHE A 27 -18.79 2.93 23.96
N GLY A 28 -19.18 2.99 25.21
CA GLY A 28 -18.35 3.56 26.28
C GLY A 28 -17.51 2.53 27.03
N TYR A 29 -17.74 1.24 26.79
CA TYR A 29 -17.11 0.18 27.58
C TYR A 29 -15.57 0.21 27.54
N ALA A 30 -14.99 0.26 26.36
CA ALA A 30 -13.53 0.26 26.22
C ALA A 30 -12.86 1.43 26.93
N ALA A 31 -13.49 2.60 26.95
CA ALA A 31 -13.01 3.78 27.67
C ALA A 31 -13.14 3.66 29.20
N SER A 32 -13.99 2.75 29.70
CA SER A 32 -14.18 2.52 31.14
C SER A 32 -13.18 1.51 31.73
N VAL A 33 -12.47 0.77 30.88
CA VAL A 33 -11.48 -0.23 31.30
C VAL A 33 -10.13 0.44 31.54
N ASP A 34 -9.54 0.22 32.71
CA ASP A 34 -8.18 0.70 33.00
C ASP A 34 -7.14 -0.04 32.13
N THR A 35 -6.49 0.68 31.26
CA THR A 35 -5.45 0.18 30.34
C THR A 35 -4.03 0.43 30.86
N THR A 36 -3.84 0.94 32.06
CA THR A 36 -2.54 1.24 32.66
C THR A 36 -1.67 -0.03 32.71
N GLY A 37 -0.48 0.03 32.10
CA GLY A 37 0.45 -1.13 32.04
C GLY A 37 0.08 -2.20 30.99
N MET A 38 -0.81 -1.92 30.05
CA MET A 38 -0.94 -2.74 28.85
C MET A 38 0.40 -2.84 28.12
N GLY A 39 0.75 -4.04 27.68
CA GLY A 39 2.02 -4.29 26.96
C GLY A 39 3.22 -4.63 27.83
N LYS A 40 3.14 -4.56 29.15
CA LYS A 40 4.23 -4.97 30.05
C LYS A 40 4.34 -6.49 30.26
N GLY A 41 3.44 -7.29 29.70
CA GLY A 41 3.51 -8.75 29.73
C GLY A 41 2.98 -9.28 28.40
N GLY A 42 3.83 -9.92 27.59
CA GLY A 42 3.38 -10.57 26.37
C GLY A 42 2.38 -11.69 26.70
N SER A 43 1.28 -11.76 25.96
CA SER A 43 0.42 -12.93 25.96
C SER A 43 0.85 -13.89 24.84
N TYR A 44 0.46 -15.14 24.95
CA TYR A 44 0.76 -16.14 23.94
C TYR A 44 -0.53 -16.57 23.25
N ALA A 45 -0.41 -16.88 21.97
CA ALA A 45 -1.52 -17.32 21.15
C ALA A 45 -1.15 -18.59 20.40
N TYR A 46 -2.08 -19.50 20.35
CA TYR A 46 -2.04 -20.69 19.50
C TYR A 46 -3.07 -20.54 18.40
N VAL A 47 -2.67 -20.83 17.16
CA VAL A 47 -3.57 -20.82 16.01
C VAL A 47 -3.39 -22.11 15.23
N LYS A 48 -4.50 -22.75 14.93
CA LYS A 48 -4.61 -23.94 14.07
C LYS A 48 -5.43 -23.60 12.84
N TYR A 49 -5.10 -24.21 11.69
CA TYR A 49 -5.84 -23.99 10.45
C TYR A 49 -5.89 -25.22 9.54
N ASP A 50 -6.99 -25.32 8.78
CA ASP A 50 -7.23 -26.26 7.70
C ASP A 50 -7.61 -25.44 6.44
N ILE A 51 -6.97 -25.73 5.32
CA ILE A 51 -7.19 -25.05 4.03
C ILE A 51 -7.45 -26.11 2.98
N ARG A 52 -8.57 -25.96 2.22
CA ARG A 52 -8.99 -26.88 1.16
C ARG A 52 -9.19 -26.16 -0.15
N THR A 53 -8.57 -26.67 -1.20
CA THR A 53 -8.74 -26.19 -2.57
C THR A 53 -9.76 -27.05 -3.30
N ASN A 54 -11.00 -26.57 -3.38
CA ASN A 54 -12.11 -27.27 -4.04
C ASN A 54 -11.96 -27.20 -5.57
N LYS A 55 -11.73 -25.98 -6.09
CA LYS A 55 -11.53 -25.71 -7.52
C LYS A 55 -10.36 -24.78 -7.73
N ARG A 56 -9.55 -25.02 -8.77
CA ARG A 56 -8.40 -24.20 -9.12
C ARG A 56 -8.20 -24.09 -10.63
N ASN A 57 -7.75 -22.96 -11.11
CA ASN A 57 -7.33 -22.72 -12.50
C ASN A 57 -6.12 -21.76 -12.54
N ALA A 58 -5.58 -21.53 -13.75
CA ALA A 58 -4.38 -20.70 -13.95
C ALA A 58 -4.59 -19.21 -13.63
N ILE A 59 -5.82 -18.72 -13.51
CA ILE A 59 -6.10 -17.30 -13.17
C ILE A 59 -5.60 -16.96 -11.78
N LEU A 60 -5.42 -17.95 -10.88
CA LEU A 60 -4.79 -17.74 -9.57
C LEU A 60 -3.34 -17.24 -9.67
N LEU A 61 -2.67 -17.33 -10.82
CA LEU A 61 -1.38 -16.66 -11.04
C LEU A 61 -1.45 -15.16 -10.76
N ALA A 62 -2.62 -14.55 -10.95
CA ALA A 62 -2.85 -13.14 -10.59
C ALA A 62 -2.85 -12.89 -9.06
N ILE A 63 -2.94 -13.94 -8.24
CA ILE A 63 -2.94 -13.88 -6.77
C ILE A 63 -1.93 -14.90 -6.24
N PRO A 64 -0.62 -14.57 -6.23
CA PRO A 64 0.47 -15.53 -5.98
C PRO A 64 0.36 -16.30 -4.66
N THR A 65 -0.17 -15.68 -3.61
CA THR A 65 -0.40 -16.35 -2.32
C THR A 65 -1.42 -17.48 -2.43
N MET A 66 -2.53 -17.24 -3.12
CA MET A 66 -3.57 -18.25 -3.37
C MET A 66 -3.10 -19.29 -4.39
N PHE A 67 -2.31 -18.86 -5.39
CA PHE A 67 -1.70 -19.79 -6.33
C PHE A 67 -0.77 -20.78 -5.64
N ALA A 68 0.11 -20.31 -4.75
CA ALA A 68 1.03 -21.16 -4.00
C ALA A 68 0.29 -22.18 -3.14
N VAL A 69 -0.80 -21.79 -2.48
CA VAL A 69 -1.65 -22.69 -1.71
C VAL A 69 -2.36 -23.71 -2.61
N ALA A 70 -2.99 -23.24 -3.70
CA ALA A 70 -3.80 -24.08 -4.56
C ALA A 70 -3.00 -25.05 -5.45
N HIS A 71 -1.77 -24.65 -5.87
CA HIS A 71 -0.94 -25.41 -6.82
C HIS A 71 0.33 -25.97 -6.16
N GLY A 72 0.51 -25.85 -4.86
CA GLY A 72 1.68 -26.35 -4.11
C GLY A 72 1.79 -27.87 -3.95
N GLY A 73 1.02 -28.64 -4.69
CA GLY A 73 1.04 -30.11 -4.69
C GLY A 73 -0.28 -30.70 -4.18
N ASP A 74 -0.52 -30.70 -2.87
CA ASP A 74 -1.75 -31.19 -2.28
C ASP A 74 -2.88 -30.14 -2.40
N ARG A 75 -4.13 -30.58 -2.27
CA ARG A 75 -5.31 -29.72 -2.25
C ARG A 75 -5.76 -29.36 -0.85
N GLU A 76 -5.22 -30.07 0.15
CA GLU A 76 -5.53 -29.87 1.55
C GLU A 76 -4.23 -29.60 2.32
N HIS A 77 -4.28 -28.55 3.12
CA HIS A 77 -3.15 -28.10 3.91
C HIS A 77 -3.60 -27.82 5.33
N VAL A 78 -2.78 -28.24 6.28
CA VAL A 78 -2.99 -28.00 7.71
C VAL A 78 -1.76 -27.33 8.30
N GLY A 79 -1.97 -26.58 9.38
CA GLY A 79 -0.87 -25.98 10.09
C GLY A 79 -1.28 -25.48 11.47
N GLU A 80 -0.27 -25.28 12.29
CA GLU A 80 -0.39 -24.73 13.63
C GLU A 80 0.78 -23.82 13.97
N THR A 81 0.52 -22.80 14.73
CA THR A 81 1.53 -21.83 15.18
C THR A 81 1.34 -21.50 16.64
N TYR A 82 2.45 -21.30 17.34
CA TYR A 82 2.48 -20.72 18.67
C TYR A 82 3.27 -19.42 18.62
N SER A 83 2.65 -18.33 19.00
CA SER A 83 3.19 -16.97 18.83
C SER A 83 3.14 -16.20 20.14
N ARG A 84 4.15 -15.36 20.37
CA ARG A 84 4.07 -14.30 21.37
C ARG A 84 3.34 -13.13 20.76
N VAL A 85 2.29 -12.66 21.42
CA VAL A 85 1.48 -11.53 21.00
C VAL A 85 1.77 -10.35 21.91
N ASN A 86 2.14 -9.23 21.34
CA ASN A 86 2.35 -7.99 22.06
C ASN A 86 1.14 -7.06 21.81
N ASN A 87 0.34 -6.86 22.84
CA ASN A 87 -0.84 -6.00 22.84
C ASN A 87 -0.52 -4.67 23.54
N ALA A 88 0.53 -3.98 23.13
CA ALA A 88 0.94 -2.72 23.75
C ALA A 88 -0.14 -1.63 23.62
N HIS A 89 -0.93 -1.68 22.55
CA HIS A 89 -2.06 -0.79 22.29
C HIS A 89 -3.08 -1.54 21.42
N PRO A 90 -4.40 -1.27 21.53
CA PRO A 90 -5.41 -1.85 20.64
C PRO A 90 -5.07 -1.73 19.15
N ASP A 91 -4.45 -0.61 18.74
CA ASP A 91 -4.09 -0.33 17.34
C ASP A 91 -2.79 -1.00 16.87
N LYS A 92 -1.97 -1.54 17.80
CA LYS A 92 -0.65 -2.08 17.50
C LYS A 92 -0.56 -3.54 17.93
N PHE A 93 -1.04 -4.39 17.05
CA PHE A 93 -0.85 -5.81 17.15
C PHE A 93 0.49 -6.22 16.52
N ASP A 94 1.37 -6.80 17.32
CA ASP A 94 2.60 -7.42 16.86
C ASP A 94 2.65 -8.87 17.35
N ALA A 95 2.96 -9.80 16.47
CA ALA A 95 3.07 -11.20 16.79
C ALA A 95 4.42 -11.79 16.34
N THR A 96 5.17 -12.28 17.28
CA THR A 96 6.41 -13.01 17.02
C THR A 96 6.14 -14.51 17.06
N ARG A 97 6.31 -15.20 15.93
CA ARG A 97 6.16 -16.66 15.86
C ARG A 97 7.32 -17.34 16.59
N LEU A 98 6.98 -18.19 17.52
CA LEU A 98 7.92 -18.99 18.31
C LEU A 98 8.03 -20.41 17.75
N LEU A 99 6.90 -21.07 17.49
CA LEU A 99 6.83 -22.40 16.91
C LEU A 99 5.87 -22.41 15.72
N GLU A 100 6.18 -23.23 14.73
CA GLU A 100 5.38 -23.36 13.51
C GLU A 100 5.49 -24.78 12.95
N ARG A 101 4.34 -25.36 12.63
CA ARG A 101 4.22 -26.62 11.89
C ARG A 101 3.20 -26.42 10.79
N SER A 102 3.56 -26.65 9.54
CA SER A 102 2.69 -26.40 8.39
C SER A 102 2.99 -27.32 7.22
N THR A 103 1.95 -27.69 6.50
CA THR A 103 2.05 -28.41 5.22
C THR A 103 1.91 -27.44 4.01
N VAL A 104 1.68 -26.14 4.24
CA VAL A 104 1.57 -25.14 3.18
C VAL A 104 2.95 -24.86 2.58
N PRO A 105 3.12 -24.96 1.25
CA PRO A 105 4.34 -24.53 0.59
C PRO A 105 4.55 -23.03 0.74
N HIS A 106 5.78 -22.58 1.00
CA HIS A 106 6.13 -21.16 1.15
C HIS A 106 5.43 -20.43 2.33
N GLU A 107 5.46 -21.03 3.49
CA GLU A 107 4.80 -20.65 4.76
C GLU A 107 4.94 -19.18 5.19
N MET A 108 5.96 -18.46 4.75
CA MET A 108 6.40 -17.21 5.38
C MET A 108 5.44 -16.02 5.26
N ARG A 109 4.40 -16.07 4.43
CA ARG A 109 3.57 -14.90 4.13
C ARG A 109 2.11 -15.02 4.54
N THR A 110 1.56 -16.21 4.55
CA THR A 110 0.12 -16.44 4.76
C THR A 110 -0.26 -16.22 6.22
N MET A 111 0.53 -16.72 7.15
CA MET A 111 0.21 -16.73 8.58
C MET A 111 0.17 -15.36 9.26
N PRO A 112 1.13 -14.41 9.03
CA PRO A 112 1.03 -13.09 9.64
C PRO A 112 -0.22 -12.32 9.25
N THR A 113 -0.70 -12.52 8.02
CA THR A 113 -1.95 -11.90 7.55
C THR A 113 -3.15 -12.48 8.27
N VAL A 114 -3.21 -13.79 8.42
CA VAL A 114 -4.33 -14.49 9.07
C VAL A 114 -4.43 -14.14 10.56
N LEU A 115 -3.32 -14.01 11.27
CA LEU A 115 -3.33 -13.59 12.68
C LEU A 115 -4.04 -12.25 12.88
N LYS A 116 -3.94 -11.31 11.94
CA LYS A 116 -4.65 -10.03 12.00
C LYS A 116 -6.17 -10.19 11.91
N TYR A 117 -6.66 -11.18 11.16
CA TYR A 117 -8.09 -11.49 11.10
C TYR A 117 -8.60 -12.16 12.38
N LEU A 118 -7.77 -12.95 13.01
CA LEU A 118 -8.12 -13.70 14.22
C LEU A 118 -8.02 -12.88 15.51
N THR A 119 -7.45 -11.67 15.46
CA THR A 119 -7.36 -10.76 16.60
C THR A 119 -8.14 -9.46 16.36
N PRO A 120 -9.45 -9.50 16.15
CA PRO A 120 -10.23 -8.29 15.95
C PRO A 120 -10.34 -7.52 17.28
N PHE A 121 -9.88 -6.27 17.29
CA PHE A 121 -10.16 -5.33 18.37
C PHE A 121 -11.56 -4.75 18.14
N ILE A 122 -12.59 -5.42 18.66
CA ILE A 122 -13.97 -5.11 18.34
C ILE A 122 -14.42 -3.72 18.75
N TYR A 123 -13.78 -3.11 19.76
CA TYR A 123 -14.11 -1.78 20.26
C TYR A 123 -13.40 -0.65 19.52
N ASP A 124 -12.43 -0.96 18.66
CA ASP A 124 -11.77 0.04 17.83
C ASP A 124 -12.67 0.55 16.70
N GLU A 125 -12.30 1.68 16.10
CA GLU A 125 -12.99 2.24 14.96
C GLU A 125 -13.03 1.27 13.78
N MET A 126 -11.94 0.50 13.60
CA MET A 126 -11.78 -0.46 12.52
C MET A 126 -11.41 -1.83 13.07
N LEU A 127 -12.08 -2.85 12.56
CA LEU A 127 -11.68 -4.26 12.72
C LEU A 127 -10.55 -4.61 11.74
N ILE A 128 -10.00 -5.78 11.84
CA ILE A 128 -9.19 -6.48 10.84
C ILE A 128 -8.30 -5.53 10.01
N ASP A 129 -7.10 -5.25 10.51
CA ASP A 129 -6.06 -4.46 9.82
C ASP A 129 -6.54 -3.10 9.26
N GLY A 130 -7.44 -2.43 9.98
CA GLY A 130 -7.97 -1.14 9.56
C GLY A 130 -8.86 -1.16 8.31
N ARG A 131 -9.45 -2.31 7.96
CA ARG A 131 -10.18 -2.50 6.71
C ARG A 131 -11.68 -2.58 6.86
N ILE A 132 -12.18 -3.09 7.97
CA ILE A 132 -13.61 -3.33 8.23
C ILE A 132 -14.06 -2.43 9.38
N VAL A 133 -15.21 -1.83 9.22
CA VAL A 133 -15.77 -0.89 10.19
C VAL A 133 -16.40 -1.65 11.36
N SER A 134 -15.98 -1.34 12.59
CA SER A 134 -16.53 -1.98 13.78
C SER A 134 -17.95 -1.50 14.07
N PRO A 135 -18.89 -2.41 14.35
CA PRO A 135 -20.23 -2.05 14.82
C PRO A 135 -20.26 -1.60 16.28
N PHE A 136 -19.16 -1.78 17.04
CA PHE A 136 -19.10 -1.48 18.48
C PHE A 136 -18.43 -0.14 18.83
N HIS A 137 -17.99 0.63 17.82
CA HIS A 137 -17.40 1.94 18.03
C HIS A 137 -18.39 3.08 17.78
N TYR A 138 -18.45 4.08 18.69
CA TYR A 138 -19.44 5.18 18.65
C TYR A 138 -19.49 5.95 17.34
N ARG A 139 -18.33 6.27 16.75
CA ARG A 139 -18.26 7.02 15.47
C ARG A 139 -18.93 6.28 14.32
N ASN A 140 -19.02 4.96 14.41
CA ASN A 140 -19.53 4.09 13.36
C ASN A 140 -21.05 3.84 13.47
N ARG A 141 -21.71 4.31 14.54
CA ARG A 141 -23.15 4.11 14.77
C ARG A 141 -24.04 4.47 13.58
N ARG A 142 -23.62 5.44 12.78
CA ARG A 142 -24.34 5.90 11.58
C ARG A 142 -24.37 4.89 10.43
N PHE A 143 -23.46 3.94 10.40
CA PHE A 143 -23.35 2.93 9.34
C PHE A 143 -24.19 1.70 9.63
N TYR A 144 -24.70 1.52 10.88
CA TYR A 144 -25.38 0.34 11.32
C TYR A 144 -26.81 0.62 11.82
N ARG A 145 -27.66 -0.42 11.73
CA ARG A 145 -28.94 -0.52 12.41
C ARG A 145 -28.80 -1.56 13.49
N TYR A 146 -29.24 -1.25 14.70
CA TYR A 146 -29.19 -2.14 15.86
C TYR A 146 -30.57 -2.54 16.29
N ARG A 147 -30.72 -3.83 16.64
CA ARG A 147 -31.91 -4.39 17.28
C ARG A 147 -31.43 -5.13 18.53
N ILE A 148 -32.05 -4.85 19.66
CA ILE A 148 -31.72 -5.47 20.93
C ILE A 148 -32.90 -6.27 21.44
N THR A 149 -32.62 -7.50 21.86
CA THR A 149 -33.56 -8.40 22.53
C THR A 149 -32.90 -8.90 23.82
N MET A 150 -33.72 -9.08 24.89
CA MET A 150 -33.20 -9.71 26.11
C MET A 150 -32.93 -11.18 25.84
N PHE A 151 -31.77 -11.65 26.24
CA PHE A 151 -31.36 -13.05 26.08
C PHE A 151 -31.54 -13.82 27.40
N SER A 152 -31.06 -13.23 28.50
CA SER A 152 -31.21 -13.74 29.87
C SER A 152 -31.12 -12.56 30.84
N PRO A 153 -31.43 -12.76 32.14
CA PRO A 153 -31.26 -11.69 33.13
C PRO A 153 -29.83 -11.11 33.09
N GLY A 154 -29.69 -9.83 32.82
CA GLY A 154 -28.41 -9.14 32.75
C GLY A 154 -27.67 -9.25 31.42
N VAL A 155 -28.15 -10.04 30.44
CA VAL A 155 -27.52 -10.22 29.12
C VAL A 155 -28.50 -9.89 27.99
N ALA A 156 -28.12 -9.04 27.08
CA ALA A 156 -28.87 -8.72 25.88
C ALA A 156 -28.20 -9.25 24.63
N LEU A 157 -29.00 -9.64 23.65
CA LEU A 157 -28.56 -9.97 22.29
C LEU A 157 -28.72 -8.72 21.43
N VAL A 158 -27.60 -8.21 20.92
CA VAL A 158 -27.52 -7.06 20.03
C VAL A 158 -27.29 -7.57 18.61
N SER A 159 -28.28 -7.47 17.75
CA SER A 159 -28.12 -7.75 16.31
C SER A 159 -27.80 -6.43 15.59
N PHE A 160 -26.84 -6.49 14.67
CA PHE A 160 -26.45 -5.33 13.89
C PHE A 160 -26.41 -5.65 12.40
N ARG A 161 -26.88 -4.71 11.60
CA ARG A 161 -26.91 -4.82 10.13
C ARG A 161 -26.46 -3.52 9.49
N PRO A 162 -25.72 -3.57 8.36
CA PRO A 162 -25.35 -2.39 7.61
C PRO A 162 -26.56 -1.58 7.15
N ARG A 163 -26.44 -0.27 7.09
CA ARG A 163 -27.41 0.62 6.44
C ARG A 163 -27.18 0.71 4.93
N LEU A 164 -25.96 0.47 4.50
CA LEU A 164 -25.51 0.53 3.11
C LEU A 164 -24.89 -0.80 2.72
N ASN A 165 -25.02 -1.17 1.46
CA ASN A 165 -24.50 -2.44 0.95
C ASN A 165 -23.03 -2.26 0.51
N ASN A 166 -22.10 -2.43 1.46
CA ASN A 166 -20.66 -2.29 1.20
C ASN A 166 -19.87 -3.37 1.94
N THR A 167 -18.82 -3.89 1.32
CA THR A 167 -17.95 -4.96 1.88
C THR A 167 -17.15 -4.52 3.10
N LYS A 168 -17.03 -3.22 3.36
CA LYS A 168 -16.38 -2.70 4.58
C LYS A 168 -17.27 -2.77 5.82
N LEU A 169 -18.52 -3.17 5.65
CA LEU A 169 -19.50 -3.29 6.72
C LEU A 169 -19.85 -4.76 6.94
N VAL A 170 -20.03 -5.14 8.20
CA VAL A 170 -20.36 -6.51 8.61
C VAL A 170 -21.77 -6.59 9.18
N GLN A 171 -22.35 -7.77 9.16
CA GLN A 171 -23.63 -8.07 9.81
C GLN A 171 -23.47 -9.22 10.80
N GLY A 172 -24.20 -9.17 11.89
CA GLY A 172 -24.09 -10.22 12.89
C GLY A 172 -24.81 -9.89 14.18
N TRP A 173 -24.31 -10.46 15.25
CA TRP A 173 -24.87 -10.32 16.59
C TRP A 173 -23.77 -10.34 17.65
N ALA A 174 -24.11 -9.83 18.84
CA ALA A 174 -23.28 -9.91 20.03
C ALA A 174 -24.14 -10.16 21.27
N ARG A 175 -23.62 -10.94 22.21
CA ARG A 175 -24.14 -11.04 23.59
C ARG A 175 -23.41 -9.99 24.42
N VAL A 176 -24.20 -9.16 25.08
CA VAL A 176 -23.70 -7.98 25.78
C VAL A 176 -24.24 -7.95 27.20
N GLU A 177 -23.38 -7.71 28.15
CA GLU A 177 -23.78 -7.46 29.55
C GLU A 177 -24.48 -6.10 29.65
N THR A 178 -25.69 -6.09 30.13
CA THR A 178 -26.54 -4.86 30.13
C THR A 178 -26.10 -3.79 31.11
N LYS A 179 -25.41 -4.20 32.19
CA LYS A 179 -24.93 -3.26 33.23
C LYS A 179 -23.71 -2.47 32.78
N THR A 180 -22.72 -3.16 32.25
CA THR A 180 -21.42 -2.59 31.87
C THR A 180 -21.34 -2.18 30.40
N GLY A 181 -22.05 -2.90 29.52
CA GLY A 181 -21.90 -2.79 28.07
C GLY A 181 -20.80 -3.69 27.51
N ARG A 182 -20.20 -4.57 28.33
CA ARG A 182 -19.18 -5.54 27.89
C ARG A 182 -19.77 -6.51 26.84
N VAL A 183 -19.07 -6.70 25.74
CA VAL A 183 -19.36 -7.75 24.78
C VAL A 183 -18.75 -9.05 25.32
N ILE A 184 -19.59 -10.08 25.52
CA ILE A 184 -19.18 -11.40 25.99
C ILE A 184 -18.69 -12.23 24.81
N GLU A 185 -19.49 -12.26 23.77
CA GLU A 185 -19.17 -12.92 22.49
C GLU A 185 -19.86 -12.19 21.34
N THR A 186 -19.31 -12.36 20.16
CA THR A 186 -19.88 -11.80 18.93
C THR A 186 -19.60 -12.73 17.75
N ALA A 187 -20.55 -12.80 16.83
CA ALA A 187 -20.32 -13.47 15.55
C ALA A 187 -20.83 -12.59 14.42
N PHE A 188 -20.07 -12.51 13.34
CA PHE A 188 -20.44 -11.69 12.21
C PHE A 188 -19.90 -12.22 10.88
N ASP A 189 -20.67 -11.94 9.84
CA ASP A 189 -20.35 -12.23 8.46
C ASP A 189 -19.83 -10.97 7.78
N GLY A 190 -18.82 -11.14 6.94
CA GLY A 190 -18.25 -10.08 6.15
C GLY A 190 -17.62 -10.59 4.86
N GLU A 191 -17.15 -9.66 4.06
CA GLU A 191 -16.39 -9.95 2.87
C GLU A 191 -15.21 -8.97 2.78
N TYR A 192 -14.00 -9.50 2.62
CA TYR A 192 -12.82 -8.69 2.42
C TYR A 192 -11.86 -9.43 1.48
N ASP A 193 -11.33 -8.70 0.51
CA ASP A 193 -10.34 -9.19 -0.46
C ASP A 193 -10.75 -10.50 -1.17
N MET A 194 -11.99 -10.52 -1.69
CA MET A 194 -12.63 -11.67 -2.35
C MET A 194 -12.85 -12.88 -1.43
N VAL A 195 -12.60 -12.72 -0.14
CA VAL A 195 -12.81 -13.74 0.88
C VAL A 195 -14.09 -13.41 1.64
N ARG A 196 -15.09 -14.25 1.53
CA ARG A 196 -16.25 -14.22 2.43
C ARG A 196 -15.87 -14.93 3.71
N PHE A 197 -16.22 -14.37 4.84
CA PHE A 197 -15.85 -14.93 6.12
C PHE A 197 -17.00 -14.86 7.13
N HIS A 198 -17.01 -15.84 8.00
CA HIS A 198 -17.76 -15.86 9.26
C HIS A 198 -16.75 -15.87 10.39
N LEU A 199 -16.79 -14.86 11.26
CA LEU A 199 -15.89 -14.72 12.41
C LEU A 199 -16.72 -14.82 13.68
N ALA A 200 -16.39 -15.78 14.56
CA ALA A 200 -16.95 -15.91 15.90
C ALA A 200 -15.85 -15.64 16.91
N VAL A 201 -16.12 -14.79 17.88
CA VAL A 201 -15.16 -14.33 18.89
C VAL A 201 -15.78 -14.41 20.27
N THR A 202 -15.11 -15.08 21.19
CA THR A 202 -15.39 -14.99 22.64
C THR A 202 -14.37 -14.05 23.27
N MET A 203 -14.83 -13.04 23.97
CA MET A 203 -13.96 -12.06 24.62
C MET A 203 -13.49 -12.57 25.98
N GLY A 204 -12.38 -12.02 26.47
CA GLY A 204 -11.89 -12.31 27.81
C GLY A 204 -12.85 -11.87 28.90
N ASP A 205 -12.70 -12.41 30.10
CA ASP A 205 -13.73 -12.31 31.12
C ASP A 205 -13.75 -10.98 31.88
N GLU A 206 -12.61 -10.47 32.32
CA GLU A 206 -12.57 -9.27 33.17
C GLU A 206 -11.39 -8.32 32.88
N GLY A 207 -11.54 -7.07 33.25
CA GLY A 207 -10.51 -6.05 33.18
C GLY A 207 -9.94 -5.91 31.76
N LYS A 208 -8.63 -5.84 31.66
CA LYS A 208 -7.91 -5.68 30.36
C LYS A 208 -8.15 -6.84 29.41
N ALA A 209 -8.33 -8.07 29.94
CA ALA A 209 -8.57 -9.25 29.11
C ALA A 209 -9.88 -9.13 28.32
N SER A 210 -10.89 -8.45 28.86
CA SER A 210 -12.18 -8.26 28.19
C SER A 210 -12.14 -7.39 26.93
N LEU A 211 -11.04 -6.71 26.68
CA LEU A 211 -10.82 -5.95 25.46
C LEU A 211 -10.24 -6.82 24.31
N PHE A 212 -9.77 -8.03 24.63
CA PHE A 212 -9.13 -8.93 23.68
C PHE A 212 -9.92 -10.24 23.51
N PRO A 213 -9.80 -10.90 22.35
CA PRO A 213 -10.31 -12.25 22.16
C PRO A 213 -9.67 -13.24 23.15
N ARG A 214 -10.48 -14.16 23.71
CA ARG A 214 -10.02 -15.39 24.35
C ARG A 214 -9.96 -16.52 23.34
N ASP A 215 -11.04 -16.68 22.58
CA ASP A 215 -11.19 -17.67 21.53
C ASP A 215 -11.71 -17.02 20.26
N CYS A 216 -11.20 -17.44 19.11
CA CYS A 216 -11.62 -16.93 17.82
C CYS A 216 -11.67 -18.04 16.78
N THR A 217 -12.79 -18.16 16.07
CA THR A 217 -12.95 -19.08 14.94
C THR A 217 -13.29 -18.27 13.69
N LEU A 218 -12.54 -18.50 12.63
CA LEU A 218 -12.73 -17.86 11.33
C LEU A 218 -12.98 -18.93 10.27
N ASN A 219 -14.17 -18.97 9.70
CA ASN A 219 -14.51 -19.74 8.51
C ASN A 219 -14.47 -18.82 7.31
N SER A 220 -13.69 -19.15 6.30
CA SER A 220 -13.47 -18.30 5.15
C SER A 220 -13.60 -19.06 3.84
N ARG A 221 -14.09 -18.37 2.79
CA ARG A 221 -14.20 -18.92 1.45
C ARG A 221 -13.80 -17.88 0.43
N PHE A 222 -12.78 -18.21 -0.33
CA PHE A 222 -12.32 -17.43 -1.47
C PHE A 222 -12.98 -17.96 -2.75
N LEU A 223 -13.72 -17.08 -3.44
CA LEU A 223 -14.39 -17.38 -4.71
C LEU A 223 -13.98 -16.36 -5.76
N PHE A 224 -13.23 -16.79 -6.78
CA PHE A 224 -12.78 -15.89 -7.83
C PHE A 224 -12.61 -16.62 -9.17
N MET A 225 -13.36 -16.21 -10.19
CA MET A 225 -13.24 -16.69 -11.57
C MET A 225 -13.07 -18.22 -11.69
N GLY A 226 -13.97 -18.99 -11.05
CA GLY A 226 -13.94 -20.45 -11.08
C GLY A 226 -12.99 -21.11 -10.08
N ASN A 227 -12.26 -20.34 -9.29
CA ASN A 227 -11.48 -20.84 -8.17
C ASN A 227 -12.34 -20.84 -6.90
N ASP A 228 -12.18 -21.87 -6.06
CA ASP A 228 -12.90 -22.03 -4.81
C ASP A 228 -11.93 -22.64 -3.76
N ILE A 229 -11.58 -21.85 -2.75
CA ILE A 229 -10.72 -22.25 -1.65
C ILE A 229 -11.45 -21.95 -0.35
N THR A 230 -11.56 -22.94 0.52
CA THR A 230 -12.12 -22.82 1.86
C THR A 230 -11.03 -22.94 2.89
N ALA A 231 -11.15 -22.19 4.00
CA ALA A 231 -10.23 -22.31 5.11
C ALA A 231 -10.93 -22.07 6.43
N GLU A 232 -10.57 -22.87 7.42
CA GLU A 232 -11.00 -22.76 8.81
C GLU A 232 -9.77 -22.45 9.68
N TYR A 233 -9.91 -21.48 10.56
CA TYR A 233 -8.86 -21.08 11.51
C TYR A 233 -9.46 -21.03 12.90
N THR A 234 -8.73 -21.58 13.87
CA THR A 234 -9.11 -21.49 15.28
C THR A 234 -7.94 -20.92 16.06
N GLY A 235 -8.18 -19.85 16.82
CA GLY A 235 -7.20 -19.17 17.66
C GLY A 235 -7.58 -19.21 19.14
N VAL A 236 -6.63 -19.44 20.00
CA VAL A 236 -6.76 -19.34 21.47
C VAL A 236 -5.71 -18.35 21.96
N TYR A 237 -6.12 -17.39 22.76
CA TYR A 237 -5.30 -16.29 23.25
C TYR A 237 -5.19 -16.31 24.78
N GLY A 238 -4.31 -15.47 25.31
CA GLY A 238 -4.12 -15.38 26.74
C GLY A 238 -3.46 -16.60 27.37
N LEU A 239 -2.79 -17.43 26.57
CA LEU A 239 -2.09 -18.60 27.06
C LEU A 239 -0.92 -18.19 27.96
N PRO A 240 -0.61 -19.00 29.03
CA PRO A 240 0.52 -18.73 29.88
C PRO A 240 1.84 -18.94 29.12
N LYS A 241 2.92 -18.35 29.63
CA LYS A 241 4.26 -18.59 29.10
C LYS A 241 4.71 -20.03 29.43
N ILE A 242 4.67 -20.90 28.44
CA ILE A 242 5.04 -22.32 28.59
C ILE A 242 6.47 -22.57 28.08
N ILE A 243 6.99 -21.70 27.17
CA ILE A 243 8.26 -21.88 26.51
C ILE A 243 9.11 -20.62 26.60
N SER A 244 10.45 -20.78 26.48
CA SER A 244 11.38 -19.65 26.40
C SER A 244 11.20 -18.87 25.10
N ASP A 245 11.32 -17.56 25.17
CA ASP A 245 11.30 -16.69 23.97
C ASP A 245 12.56 -16.86 23.07
N THR A 246 13.56 -17.59 23.56
CA THR A 246 14.84 -17.88 22.88
C THR A 246 14.85 -19.25 22.20
N ILE A 247 13.78 -19.59 21.48
CA ILE A 247 13.71 -20.87 20.77
C ILE A 247 14.61 -20.83 19.53
N THR A 248 15.58 -21.74 19.47
CA THR A 248 16.48 -21.92 18.32
C THR A 248 15.85 -22.74 17.21
N ASN A 249 15.01 -23.71 17.54
CA ASN A 249 14.30 -24.55 16.58
C ASN A 249 12.80 -24.23 16.54
N ARG A 250 12.40 -23.38 15.59
CA ARG A 250 10.98 -23.02 15.38
C ARG A 250 10.10 -24.17 14.87
N ARG A 251 10.70 -25.28 14.44
CA ARG A 251 10.01 -26.45 13.89
C ARG A 251 10.07 -27.66 14.82
N ASP A 252 10.20 -27.43 16.11
CA ASP A 252 10.19 -28.51 17.12
C ASP A 252 8.77 -29.10 17.26
N THR A 253 8.56 -30.23 16.57
CA THR A 253 7.28 -30.94 16.56
C THR A 253 6.95 -31.60 17.88
N ALA A 254 7.96 -32.03 18.64
CA ALA A 254 7.76 -32.64 19.94
C ALA A 254 7.27 -31.59 20.95
N LEU A 255 7.89 -30.42 20.93
CA LEU A 255 7.51 -29.32 21.80
C LEU A 255 6.09 -28.83 21.49
N ILE A 256 5.73 -28.60 20.18
CA ILE A 256 4.39 -28.14 19.84
C ILE A 256 3.29 -29.13 20.18
N ASN A 257 3.58 -30.46 20.05
CA ASN A 257 2.66 -31.50 20.46
C ASN A 257 2.37 -31.48 21.99
N ARG A 258 3.36 -31.11 22.82
CA ARG A 258 3.22 -31.02 24.25
C ARG A 258 2.42 -29.80 24.73
N ILE A 259 2.57 -28.68 24.05
CA ILE A 259 1.96 -27.40 24.48
C ILE A 259 0.63 -27.08 23.77
N ARG A 260 0.20 -27.91 22.85
CA ARG A 260 -1.01 -27.71 22.05
C ARG A 260 -2.27 -27.64 22.91
N PRO A 261 -3.03 -26.52 22.92
CA PRO A 261 -4.26 -26.40 23.69
C PRO A 261 -5.45 -27.09 23.04
N ILE A 262 -5.45 -27.27 21.71
CA ILE A 262 -6.52 -27.91 20.94
C ILE A 262 -5.95 -29.14 20.23
N PRO A 263 -6.44 -30.36 20.52
CA PRO A 263 -5.93 -31.56 19.88
C PRO A 263 -6.14 -31.54 18.36
N LEU A 264 -5.25 -32.20 17.63
CA LEU A 264 -5.47 -32.48 16.21
C LEU A 264 -6.51 -33.60 16.06
N ASN A 265 -7.35 -33.47 15.03
CA ASN A 265 -8.21 -34.57 14.64
C ASN A 265 -7.41 -35.60 13.81
N SER A 266 -8.01 -36.79 13.55
CA SER A 266 -7.34 -37.89 12.82
C SER A 266 -6.97 -37.49 11.38
N HIS A 267 -7.78 -36.65 10.74
CA HIS A 267 -7.53 -36.17 9.38
C HIS A 267 -6.34 -35.18 9.35
N GLU A 268 -6.28 -34.23 10.26
CA GLU A 268 -5.17 -33.27 10.39
C GLU A 268 -3.85 -34.01 10.66
N GLN A 269 -3.87 -35.00 11.56
CA GLN A 269 -2.71 -35.84 11.86
C GLN A 269 -2.24 -36.59 10.60
N TYR A 270 -3.15 -37.22 9.86
CA TYR A 270 -2.85 -37.91 8.61
C TYR A 270 -2.19 -36.97 7.59
N LEU A 271 -2.68 -35.72 7.43
CA LEU A 271 -2.11 -34.76 6.48
C LEU A 271 -0.69 -34.37 6.87
N PHE A 272 -0.41 -34.16 8.15
CA PHE A 272 0.94 -33.92 8.64
C PHE A 272 1.87 -35.12 8.38
N ASP A 273 1.47 -36.32 8.72
CA ASP A 273 2.29 -37.52 8.60
C ASP A 273 2.62 -37.81 7.12
N ARG A 274 1.61 -37.67 6.24
CA ARG A 274 1.78 -37.79 4.77
C ARG A 274 2.78 -36.76 4.24
N TYR A 275 2.68 -35.51 4.66
CA TYR A 275 3.57 -34.42 4.21
C TYR A 275 5.01 -34.66 4.65
N TYR A 276 5.24 -34.99 5.91
CA TYR A 276 6.59 -35.22 6.45
C TYR A 276 7.22 -36.50 5.88
N ALA A 277 6.45 -37.57 5.69
CA ALA A 277 6.94 -38.79 5.02
C ALA A 277 7.42 -38.50 3.59
N ARG A 278 6.64 -37.73 2.81
CA ARG A 278 7.05 -37.33 1.44
C ARG A 278 8.30 -36.47 1.44
N ARG A 279 8.39 -35.51 2.35
CA ARG A 279 9.55 -34.63 2.48
C ARG A 279 10.82 -35.37 2.86
N ASN A 280 10.74 -36.32 3.77
CA ASN A 280 11.87 -37.13 4.19
C ASN A 280 12.38 -38.00 3.02
N ARG A 281 11.48 -38.61 2.24
CA ARG A 281 11.86 -39.34 1.01
C ARG A 281 12.58 -38.44 -0.01
N ALA A 282 12.03 -37.26 -0.30
CA ALA A 282 12.63 -36.29 -1.23
C ALA A 282 14.02 -35.82 -0.76
N SER A 283 14.23 -35.70 0.55
CA SER A 283 15.54 -35.34 1.10
C SER A 283 16.55 -36.48 1.01
N ALA A 284 16.13 -37.74 1.15
CA ALA A 284 16.97 -38.90 0.95
C ALA A 284 17.41 -39.08 -0.51
N ASP A 285 16.50 -38.84 -1.47
CA ASP A 285 16.81 -38.93 -2.90
C ASP A 285 17.77 -37.82 -3.37
N THR A 286 17.73 -36.64 -2.72
CA THR A 286 18.62 -35.51 -3.09
C THR A 286 20.06 -35.74 -2.59
N THR A 287 20.26 -36.57 -1.59
CA THR A 287 21.59 -36.92 -1.07
C THR A 287 22.30 -37.93 -1.96
N SER A 288 21.57 -38.70 -2.78
CA SER A 288 22.12 -39.70 -3.69
C SER A 288 22.50 -39.16 -5.09
N GLN A 289 22.08 -37.94 -5.46
CA GLN A 289 22.42 -37.25 -6.70
C GLN A 289 23.49 -36.17 -6.52
N LYS A 290 24.68 -36.55 -6.08
CA LYS A 290 25.91 -35.77 -6.33
C LYS A 290 26.48 -36.30 -7.64
N ASP A 291 26.21 -35.60 -8.72
CA ASP A 291 27.09 -35.38 -9.89
C ASP A 291 26.30 -35.06 -11.17
N SER A 292 26.36 -33.83 -11.60
CA SER A 292 26.44 -33.49 -13.02
C SER A 292 26.54 -31.98 -13.26
N LYS A 293 27.53 -31.56 -14.03
CA LYS A 293 27.83 -30.19 -14.44
C LYS A 293 26.69 -29.48 -15.23
N GLY A 294 25.61 -30.19 -15.56
CA GLY A 294 24.40 -29.64 -16.20
C GLY A 294 23.36 -29.02 -15.26
N ILE A 295 23.52 -29.21 -13.93
CA ILE A 295 22.53 -28.83 -12.94
C ILE A 295 22.52 -27.31 -12.65
N LEU A 296 23.66 -26.64 -12.83
CA LEU A 296 23.77 -25.18 -12.54
C LEU A 296 22.94 -24.37 -13.55
N GLY A 297 23.01 -24.68 -14.83
CA GLY A 297 22.19 -24.04 -15.87
C GLY A 297 20.69 -24.29 -15.68
N ARG A 298 20.33 -25.54 -15.38
CA ARG A 298 18.91 -25.92 -15.14
C ARG A 298 18.33 -25.28 -13.88
N ARG A 299 19.12 -25.17 -12.80
CA ARG A 299 18.73 -24.46 -11.57
C ARG A 299 18.59 -22.95 -11.82
N MET A 300 19.46 -22.36 -12.61
CA MET A 300 19.41 -20.95 -12.98
C MET A 300 18.17 -20.66 -13.85
N TRP A 301 17.87 -21.48 -14.84
CA TRP A 301 16.65 -21.35 -15.66
C TRP A 301 15.39 -21.56 -14.85
N TYR A 302 15.38 -22.51 -13.92
CA TYR A 302 14.23 -22.75 -13.04
C TYR A 302 14.02 -21.57 -12.06
N ALA A 303 15.10 -21.00 -11.54
CA ALA A 303 15.05 -19.79 -10.70
C ALA A 303 14.55 -18.58 -11.51
N LEU A 304 15.02 -18.42 -12.74
CA LEU A 304 14.60 -17.34 -13.63
C LEU A 304 13.12 -17.47 -14.04
N ALA A 305 12.70 -18.67 -14.44
CA ALA A 305 11.30 -18.96 -14.76
C ALA A 305 10.38 -18.75 -13.56
N ARG A 306 10.84 -19.13 -12.36
CA ARG A 306 10.11 -18.88 -11.13
C ARG A 306 10.00 -17.37 -10.82
N ASN A 307 11.06 -16.61 -11.04
CA ASN A 307 11.08 -15.16 -10.82
C ASN A 307 10.26 -14.37 -11.86
N MET A 308 9.97 -14.95 -13.02
CA MET A 308 9.05 -14.34 -13.98
C MET A 308 7.65 -14.17 -13.41
N VAL A 309 7.20 -15.12 -12.57
CA VAL A 309 5.83 -15.18 -12.05
C VAL A 309 5.76 -14.99 -10.54
N GLN A 310 6.84 -15.27 -9.82
CA GLN A 310 6.88 -15.17 -8.36
C GLN A 310 7.80 -14.05 -7.90
N ARG A 311 7.40 -13.37 -6.82
CA ARG A 311 8.20 -12.35 -6.16
C ARG A 311 9.41 -13.00 -5.49
N THR A 312 10.58 -12.49 -5.80
CA THR A 312 11.80 -12.86 -5.08
C THR A 312 11.96 -11.97 -3.86
N ASN A 313 12.12 -12.60 -2.72
CA ASN A 313 12.38 -11.93 -1.45
C ASN A 313 13.46 -12.76 -0.73
N GLN A 314 14.69 -12.25 -0.76
CA GLN A 314 15.84 -12.93 -0.15
C GLN A 314 16.38 -12.11 1.00
N ARG A 315 16.73 -12.79 2.07
CA ARG A 315 17.50 -12.23 3.16
C ARG A 315 18.94 -12.69 3.03
N PHE A 316 19.87 -11.83 3.36
CA PHE A 316 21.30 -12.10 3.30
C PHE A 316 22.02 -11.44 4.49
N GLY A 317 23.27 -11.84 4.71
CA GLY A 317 24.05 -11.48 5.89
C GLY A 317 23.95 -12.53 7.00
N SER A 318 24.94 -12.57 7.89
CA SER A 318 25.08 -13.58 8.95
C SER A 318 23.94 -13.56 9.99
N LYS A 319 23.24 -12.42 10.10
CA LYS A 319 22.11 -12.20 11.04
C LYS A 319 20.84 -11.74 10.30
N ASP A 320 20.66 -12.11 9.02
CA ASP A 320 19.53 -11.66 8.19
C ASP A 320 19.41 -10.13 8.09
N GLN A 321 20.53 -9.42 8.10
CA GLN A 321 20.61 -7.95 8.12
C GLN A 321 20.22 -7.32 6.78
N GLY A 322 20.44 -8.04 5.69
CA GLY A 322 20.13 -7.61 4.33
C GLY A 322 18.80 -8.19 3.86
N HIS A 323 18.06 -7.37 3.11
CA HIS A 323 16.81 -7.74 2.50
C HIS A 323 16.77 -7.26 1.04
N PHE A 324 16.58 -8.18 0.12
CA PHE A 324 16.50 -7.91 -1.29
C PHE A 324 15.16 -8.37 -1.86
N ARG A 325 14.48 -7.51 -2.61
CA ARG A 325 13.14 -7.75 -3.12
C ARG A 325 13.04 -7.36 -4.58
N VAL A 326 12.64 -8.30 -5.41
CA VAL A 326 12.26 -8.09 -6.82
C VAL A 326 10.83 -8.58 -7.00
N SER A 327 9.97 -7.75 -7.56
CA SER A 327 8.62 -8.17 -7.93
C SER A 327 8.69 -9.05 -9.19
N PRO A 328 7.64 -9.86 -9.47
CA PRO A 328 7.62 -10.69 -10.67
C PRO A 328 7.90 -9.87 -11.93
N LEU A 329 8.77 -10.35 -12.80
CA LEU A 329 9.16 -9.64 -14.04
C LEU A 329 7.97 -9.43 -14.98
N LEU A 330 7.03 -10.38 -15.02
CA LEU A 330 5.82 -10.30 -15.83
C LEU A 330 4.66 -9.60 -15.12
N ASN A 331 4.93 -8.85 -14.03
CA ASN A 331 3.88 -8.09 -13.35
C ASN A 331 3.26 -7.07 -14.31
N PRO A 332 1.93 -7.15 -14.58
CA PRO A 332 1.25 -6.19 -15.46
C PRO A 332 1.39 -4.74 -15.02
N LEU A 333 1.58 -4.47 -13.72
CA LEU A 333 1.81 -3.13 -13.19
C LEU A 333 3.14 -2.51 -13.64
N TYR A 334 4.04 -3.29 -14.22
CA TYR A 334 5.29 -2.79 -14.79
C TYR A 334 5.12 -2.25 -16.20
N PHE A 335 3.99 -2.52 -16.84
CA PHE A 335 3.67 -1.97 -18.13
C PHE A 335 2.82 -0.71 -17.98
N SER A 336 2.99 0.23 -18.88
CA SER A 336 2.10 1.37 -19.05
C SER A 336 2.07 1.78 -20.50
N TYR A 337 1.04 2.50 -20.91
CA TYR A 337 0.89 2.99 -22.25
C TYR A 337 0.51 4.48 -22.24
N SER A 338 1.17 5.25 -23.06
CA SER A 338 0.75 6.62 -23.38
C SER A 338 0.91 6.88 -24.89
N SER A 339 0.11 7.77 -25.45
CA SER A 339 0.19 8.14 -26.86
C SER A 339 1.57 8.69 -27.23
N GLN A 340 2.22 9.35 -26.30
CA GLN A 340 3.52 9.99 -26.48
C GLN A 340 4.68 8.99 -26.39
N ARG A 341 4.68 8.10 -25.39
CA ARG A 341 5.79 7.16 -25.11
C ARG A 341 5.57 5.77 -25.69
N GLY A 342 4.33 5.45 -26.12
CA GLY A 342 3.93 4.11 -26.49
C GLY A 342 3.89 3.18 -25.29
N LEU A 343 4.07 1.91 -25.53
CA LEU A 343 4.24 0.92 -24.48
C LEU A 343 5.55 1.18 -23.73
N THR A 344 5.51 1.12 -22.42
CA THR A 344 6.69 1.23 -21.55
C THR A 344 6.72 0.08 -20.56
N TYR A 345 7.91 -0.39 -20.24
CA TYR A 345 8.15 -1.41 -19.20
C TYR A 345 9.03 -0.83 -18.12
N ARG A 346 8.72 -1.08 -16.85
CA ARG A 346 9.49 -0.64 -15.70
C ARG A 346 9.73 -1.79 -14.73
N LEU A 347 10.97 -2.00 -14.35
CA LEU A 347 11.37 -2.91 -13.28
C LEU A 347 11.71 -2.13 -12.01
N ASP A 348 11.27 -2.63 -10.86
CA ASP A 348 11.50 -2.02 -9.53
C ASP A 348 12.19 -3.06 -8.63
N ILE A 349 13.41 -2.76 -8.20
CA ILE A 349 14.24 -3.59 -7.34
C ILE A 349 14.50 -2.84 -6.06
N ARG A 350 14.19 -3.43 -4.91
CA ARG A 350 14.39 -2.83 -3.59
C ARG A 350 15.38 -3.61 -2.77
N GLY A 351 16.26 -2.89 -2.09
CA GLY A 351 17.22 -3.47 -1.19
C GLY A 351 17.39 -2.62 0.06
N ASN A 352 17.54 -3.27 1.20
CA ASN A 352 17.91 -2.63 2.45
C ASN A 352 18.90 -3.51 3.21
N TYR A 353 19.83 -2.86 3.87
CA TYR A 353 20.82 -3.49 4.72
C TYR A 353 20.94 -2.74 6.05
N TYR A 354 20.73 -3.43 7.15
CA TYR A 354 20.80 -2.89 8.50
C TYR A 354 22.19 -3.14 9.09
N PHE A 355 22.96 -2.09 9.28
CA PHE A 355 24.25 -2.14 10.00
C PHE A 355 24.02 -2.17 11.51
N SER A 356 22.99 -1.44 11.97
CA SER A 356 22.54 -1.37 13.36
C SER A 356 21.06 -1.04 13.40
N ASN A 357 20.47 -0.91 14.60
CA ASN A 357 19.07 -0.48 14.74
C ASN A 357 18.83 0.95 14.20
N ASN A 358 19.83 1.80 14.21
CA ASN A 358 19.76 3.19 13.76
C ASN A 358 20.33 3.42 12.36
N GLN A 359 21.23 2.53 11.90
CA GLN A 359 21.93 2.69 10.62
C GLN A 359 21.43 1.69 9.59
N MET A 360 21.05 2.19 8.43
CA MET A 360 20.50 1.39 7.35
C MET A 360 20.90 1.98 6.00
N LEU A 361 21.26 1.12 5.07
CA LEU A 361 21.33 1.45 3.65
C LEU A 361 20.04 1.02 2.97
N GLU A 362 19.39 1.93 2.29
CA GLU A 362 18.20 1.67 1.49
C GLU A 362 18.43 2.05 0.04
N THR A 363 17.93 1.22 -0.87
CA THR A 363 17.96 1.51 -2.30
C THR A 363 16.71 1.01 -3.00
N ARG A 364 16.30 1.71 -4.04
CA ARG A 364 15.18 1.34 -4.90
C ARG A 364 15.54 1.62 -6.35
N PHE A 365 16.15 0.65 -7.00
CA PHE A 365 16.52 0.76 -8.41
C PHE A 365 15.30 0.63 -9.29
N LYS A 366 15.06 1.63 -10.10
CA LYS A 366 14.05 1.64 -11.14
C LYS A 366 14.74 1.60 -12.50
N LEU A 367 14.34 0.67 -13.33
CA LEU A 367 14.80 0.52 -14.71
C LEU A 367 13.59 0.52 -15.63
N GLY A 368 13.60 1.29 -16.70
CA GLY A 368 12.50 1.35 -17.63
C GLY A 368 12.93 1.46 -19.08
N TYR A 369 12.06 0.98 -19.97
CA TYR A 369 12.25 1.06 -21.41
C TYR A 369 10.97 1.52 -22.10
N ALA A 370 11.07 2.57 -22.93
CA ALA A 370 9.98 3.06 -23.77
C ALA A 370 10.17 2.56 -25.20
N PHE A 371 9.29 1.67 -25.65
CA PHE A 371 9.42 0.99 -26.92
C PHE A 371 9.29 1.93 -28.13
N LYS A 372 8.31 2.83 -28.14
CA LYS A 372 8.12 3.80 -29.22
C LYS A 372 9.30 4.77 -29.35
N GLN A 373 9.87 5.18 -28.24
CA GLN A 373 10.98 6.12 -28.19
C GLN A 373 12.35 5.42 -28.26
N LYS A 374 12.39 4.08 -28.22
CA LYS A 374 13.62 3.26 -28.15
C LYS A 374 14.58 3.78 -27.08
N GLN A 375 14.07 4.09 -25.89
CA GLN A 375 14.84 4.73 -24.85
C GLN A 375 14.82 3.95 -23.54
N PHE A 376 16.00 3.80 -22.96
CA PHE A 376 16.21 3.27 -21.62
C PHE A 376 16.16 4.40 -20.60
N TYR A 377 15.44 4.17 -19.49
CA TYR A 377 15.31 5.06 -18.34
C TYR A 377 15.83 4.36 -17.09
N PHE A 378 16.45 5.10 -16.21
CA PHE A 378 16.85 4.56 -14.91
C PHE A 378 16.80 5.63 -13.82
N ASP A 379 16.66 5.15 -12.56
CA ASP A 379 16.70 5.94 -11.36
C ASP A 379 17.29 5.05 -10.23
N PHE A 380 18.45 5.42 -9.71
CA PHE A 380 19.23 4.66 -8.74
C PHE A 380 19.50 5.51 -7.48
N PRO A 381 18.54 5.64 -6.58
CA PRO A 381 18.75 6.25 -5.28
C PRO A 381 19.43 5.27 -4.32
N PHE A 382 20.42 5.79 -3.59
CA PHE A 382 21.04 5.17 -2.43
C PHE A 382 20.88 6.10 -1.25
N THR A 383 20.20 5.64 -0.20
CA THR A 383 20.00 6.41 1.02
C THR A 383 20.66 5.69 2.19
N PHE A 384 21.68 6.32 2.77
CA PHE A 384 22.35 5.83 3.97
C PHE A 384 21.84 6.59 5.18
N TYR A 385 21.02 5.94 6.00
CA TYR A 385 20.57 6.47 7.28
C TYR A 385 21.67 6.36 8.32
N ILE A 386 22.07 7.48 8.86
CA ILE A 386 23.04 7.62 9.96
C ILE A 386 22.29 7.46 11.28
N ASP A 387 21.14 8.13 11.42
CA ASP A 387 20.25 8.03 12.57
C ASP A 387 18.78 8.09 12.13
N ARG A 388 18.13 6.94 12.17
CA ARG A 388 16.72 6.81 11.79
C ARG A 388 15.74 7.51 12.73
N LYS A 389 16.15 7.82 13.97
CA LYS A 389 15.28 8.51 14.92
C LYS A 389 15.06 9.98 14.53
N HIS A 390 16.08 10.60 13.97
CA HIS A 390 16.06 11.97 13.49
C HIS A 390 16.00 12.08 11.96
N ASP A 391 15.63 10.99 11.29
CA ASP A 391 15.60 10.87 9.82
C ASP A 391 16.89 11.40 9.17
N ALA A 392 18.04 11.22 9.87
CA ALA A 392 19.33 11.70 9.42
C ALA A 392 19.91 10.76 8.36
N TYR A 393 20.04 11.21 7.13
CA TYR A 393 20.57 10.42 6.05
C TYR A 393 21.43 11.21 5.06
N ILE A 394 22.29 10.50 4.34
CA ILE A 394 22.95 10.96 3.13
C ILE A 394 22.34 10.19 1.96
N ARG A 395 21.94 10.94 0.94
CA ARG A 395 21.35 10.38 -0.27
C ARG A 395 22.20 10.72 -1.49
N THR A 396 22.54 9.70 -2.26
CA THR A 396 23.05 9.83 -3.61
C THR A 396 22.03 9.27 -4.58
N GLU A 397 21.80 9.96 -5.69
CA GLU A 397 20.83 9.53 -6.70
C GLU A 397 21.41 9.80 -8.09
N TRP A 398 21.33 8.80 -8.93
CA TRP A 398 21.71 8.93 -10.33
C TRP A 398 20.51 8.52 -11.19
N ALA A 399 20.03 9.44 -12.00
CA ALA A 399 18.84 9.23 -12.83
C ALA A 399 19.08 9.69 -14.26
N SER A 400 18.38 9.05 -15.18
CA SER A 400 18.37 9.43 -16.59
C SER A 400 17.01 9.20 -17.22
N GLY A 401 16.52 10.19 -17.96
CA GLY A 401 15.24 10.12 -18.64
C GLY A 401 15.02 11.28 -19.61
N ARG A 402 13.80 11.38 -20.12
CA ARG A 402 13.35 12.50 -20.95
C ARG A 402 12.35 13.35 -20.19
N HIS A 403 12.50 14.66 -20.28
CA HIS A 403 11.59 15.65 -19.73
C HIS A 403 10.89 16.40 -20.85
N ILE A 404 9.70 16.93 -20.56
CA ILE A 404 8.89 17.70 -21.51
C ILE A 404 9.33 19.16 -21.45
N THR A 405 9.48 19.77 -22.62
CA THR A 405 9.80 21.20 -22.77
C THR A 405 8.56 22.08 -22.61
N ASN A 406 8.75 23.36 -22.37
CA ASN A 406 7.68 24.34 -22.39
C ASN A 406 7.28 24.66 -23.84
N SER A 407 5.98 24.64 -24.14
CA SER A 407 5.46 24.93 -25.50
C SER A 407 5.74 26.38 -25.95
N GLU A 408 5.67 27.36 -25.05
CA GLU A 408 5.98 28.74 -25.36
C GLU A 408 7.41 28.94 -25.85
N VAL A 409 8.35 28.24 -25.21
CA VAL A 409 9.76 28.28 -25.61
C VAL A 409 9.98 27.59 -26.94
N VAL A 410 9.26 26.51 -27.23
CA VAL A 410 9.29 25.83 -28.53
C VAL A 410 8.73 26.73 -29.62
N ASP A 411 7.61 27.38 -29.35
CA ASP A 411 6.98 28.31 -30.31
C ASP A 411 7.86 29.56 -30.56
N ALA A 412 8.52 30.06 -29.53
CA ALA A 412 9.49 31.16 -29.70
C ALA A 412 10.67 30.73 -30.59
N ILE A 413 11.23 29.51 -30.41
CA ILE A 413 12.29 28.98 -31.27
C ILE A 413 11.80 28.89 -32.77
N LYS A 414 10.60 28.40 -32.98
CA LYS A 414 10.00 28.29 -34.29
C LYS A 414 9.83 29.66 -34.96
N ASN A 415 9.33 30.65 -34.22
CA ASN A 415 9.09 31.98 -34.69
C ASN A 415 10.37 32.79 -35.03
N GLU A 416 11.48 32.54 -34.31
CA GLU A 416 12.76 33.22 -34.55
C GLU A 416 13.36 32.88 -35.91
N ARG A 417 13.06 31.73 -36.50
CA ARG A 417 13.73 31.22 -37.70
C ARG A 417 12.84 31.09 -38.93
N GLY A 418 11.54 31.36 -38.81
CA GLY A 418 10.61 31.39 -39.94
C GLY A 418 10.29 30.01 -40.55
N ASP A 419 9.55 30.02 -41.66
CA ASP A 419 8.93 28.84 -42.28
C ASP A 419 9.87 27.98 -43.13
N SER A 420 11.17 28.22 -43.12
CA SER A 420 12.17 27.46 -43.93
C SER A 420 12.50 26.09 -43.44
N ILE A 421 12.02 25.72 -42.22
CA ILE A 421 12.34 24.46 -41.53
C ILE A 421 11.07 23.68 -41.30
N ASP A 422 11.08 22.37 -41.65
CA ASP A 422 9.99 21.46 -41.30
C ASP A 422 10.10 21.07 -39.82
N TRP A 423 9.59 21.94 -38.96
CA TRP A 423 9.64 21.78 -37.50
C TRP A 423 8.92 20.53 -36.96
N ASP A 424 7.95 20.00 -37.71
CA ASP A 424 7.18 18.85 -37.31
C ASP A 424 7.99 17.54 -37.37
N LYS A 425 9.04 17.53 -38.21
CA LYS A 425 10.01 16.44 -38.25
C LYS A 425 11.02 16.46 -37.12
N LEU A 426 11.19 17.59 -36.41
CA LEU A 426 12.15 17.78 -35.36
C LEU A 426 11.51 17.50 -34.01
N ASN A 427 12.21 16.75 -33.14
CA ASN A 427 11.71 16.40 -31.81
C ASN A 427 12.09 17.48 -30.78
N LEU A 428 11.32 18.57 -30.75
CA LEU A 428 11.48 19.68 -29.81
C LEU A 428 10.64 19.53 -28.52
N LYS A 429 9.78 18.51 -28.45
CA LYS A 429 8.88 18.33 -27.31
C LYS A 429 9.58 17.76 -26.06
N TYR A 430 10.76 17.23 -26.23
CA TYR A 430 11.49 16.55 -25.14
C TYR A 430 12.96 16.95 -25.16
N PHE A 431 13.56 16.97 -23.95
CA PHE A 431 15.00 16.95 -23.77
C PHE A 431 15.41 15.74 -22.90
N ARG A 432 16.64 15.28 -23.04
CA ARG A 432 17.23 14.26 -22.20
C ARG A 432 17.88 14.91 -20.99
N ASP A 433 17.60 14.38 -19.82
CA ASP A 433 18.24 14.81 -18.56
C ASP A 433 19.01 13.63 -17.94
N HIS A 434 20.27 13.86 -17.63
CA HIS A 434 21.09 13.03 -16.75
C HIS A 434 21.31 13.80 -15.47
N MET A 435 20.78 13.28 -14.39
CA MET A 435 20.81 13.90 -13.08
C MET A 435 21.70 13.12 -12.13
N PHE A 436 22.49 13.84 -11.35
CA PHE A 436 23.17 13.33 -10.17
C PHE A 436 22.85 14.24 -8.99
N ARG A 437 22.37 13.66 -7.90
CA ARG A 437 22.08 14.35 -6.63
C ARG A 437 22.94 13.77 -5.51
N LEU A 438 23.52 14.65 -4.72
CA LEU A 438 24.13 14.33 -3.44
C LEU A 438 23.50 15.25 -2.40
N SER A 439 22.83 14.70 -1.40
CA SER A 439 22.16 15.50 -0.38
C SER A 439 22.30 14.86 1.00
N ALA A 440 22.23 15.70 2.03
CA ALA A 440 22.14 15.30 3.42
C ALA A 440 20.85 15.86 4.02
N HIS A 441 20.16 15.04 4.76
CA HIS A 441 18.89 15.37 5.45
C HIS A 441 19.05 15.15 6.94
N TYR A 442 18.37 15.99 7.72
CA TYR A 442 18.30 15.88 9.17
C TYR A 442 17.02 16.50 9.72
N ASP A 443 16.32 15.76 10.57
CA ASP A 443 15.15 16.24 11.33
C ASP A 443 15.59 16.67 12.75
N PRO A 444 15.85 17.98 13.01
CA PRO A 444 16.18 18.46 14.37
C PRO A 444 15.02 18.25 15.35
N SER A 445 13.80 18.13 14.86
CA SER A 445 12.61 17.79 15.62
C SER A 445 11.55 17.14 14.72
N PRO A 446 10.53 16.48 15.26
CA PRO A 446 9.42 15.95 14.46
C PRO A 446 8.67 17.00 13.61
N LYS A 447 8.85 18.29 13.93
CA LYS A 447 8.21 19.41 13.24
C LYS A 447 9.04 19.97 12.09
N TRP A 448 10.35 19.87 12.15
CA TRP A 448 11.26 20.49 11.20
C TRP A 448 12.17 19.46 10.57
N GLY A 449 12.38 19.56 9.27
CA GLY A 449 13.37 18.80 8.50
C GLY A 449 14.15 19.75 7.59
N LEU A 450 15.42 19.48 7.43
CA LEU A 450 16.36 20.23 6.61
C LEU A 450 17.06 19.28 5.65
N GLU A 451 17.03 19.59 4.36
CA GLU A 451 17.87 18.91 3.37
C GLU A 451 18.71 19.93 2.62
N THR A 452 19.98 19.63 2.45
CA THR A 452 20.89 20.43 1.65
C THR A 452 21.79 19.53 0.81
N GLY A 453 22.23 20.03 -0.32
CA GLY A 453 23.05 19.22 -1.20
C GLY A 453 23.44 19.91 -2.50
N LEU A 454 23.87 19.08 -3.42
CA LEU A 454 24.27 19.48 -4.76
C LEU A 454 23.48 18.66 -5.80
N LEU A 455 22.97 19.35 -6.80
CA LEU A 455 22.24 18.76 -7.90
C LEU A 455 22.96 19.09 -9.20
N VAL A 456 23.34 18.08 -9.94
CA VAL A 456 24.00 18.21 -11.23
C VAL A 456 23.08 17.68 -12.31
N HIS A 457 22.78 18.50 -13.31
CA HIS A 457 22.02 18.09 -14.49
C HIS A 457 22.86 18.28 -15.74
N LYS A 458 22.86 17.27 -16.60
CA LYS A 458 23.29 17.40 -18.00
C LYS A 458 22.08 17.24 -18.89
N ARG A 459 21.57 18.35 -19.38
CA ARG A 459 20.37 18.43 -20.22
C ARG A 459 20.78 18.56 -21.68
N THR A 460 20.21 17.72 -22.54
CA THR A 460 20.60 17.65 -23.95
C THR A 460 19.35 17.56 -24.82
N ALA A 461 19.31 18.35 -25.88
CA ALA A 461 18.27 18.26 -26.91
C ALA A 461 18.24 16.85 -27.52
N ILE A 462 17.05 16.35 -27.81
CA ILE A 462 16.91 15.06 -28.51
C ILE A 462 17.38 15.18 -29.94
N ASP A 463 16.97 16.26 -30.60
CA ASP A 463 17.39 16.59 -31.95
C ASP A 463 18.34 17.79 -31.92
N ARG A 464 19.62 17.51 -32.13
CA ARG A 464 20.67 18.52 -32.09
C ARG A 464 20.63 19.43 -33.31
N SER A 465 20.22 18.91 -34.47
CA SER A 465 20.22 19.68 -35.71
C SER A 465 19.28 20.91 -35.65
N ALA A 466 18.17 20.79 -34.89
CA ALA A 466 17.27 21.89 -34.65
C ALA A 466 17.96 23.05 -33.90
N PHE A 467 18.84 22.74 -32.97
CA PHE A 467 19.57 23.71 -32.15
C PHE A 467 20.74 24.32 -32.92
N ASP A 468 21.43 23.51 -33.73
CA ASP A 468 22.52 23.98 -34.59
C ASP A 468 21.98 25.01 -35.62
N VAL A 469 20.83 24.71 -36.24
CA VAL A 469 20.13 25.67 -37.14
C VAL A 469 19.67 26.94 -36.40
N ALA A 470 19.21 26.80 -35.14
CA ALA A 470 18.83 27.93 -34.31
C ALA A 470 20.02 28.71 -33.76
N GLY A 471 21.28 28.26 -33.97
CA GLY A 471 22.47 28.88 -33.43
C GLY A 471 22.52 28.86 -31.91
N ARG A 472 21.91 27.83 -31.29
CA ARG A 472 21.85 27.66 -29.85
C ARG A 472 22.58 26.38 -29.40
N PRO A 473 23.21 26.35 -28.23
CA PRO A 473 23.80 25.15 -27.71
C PRO A 473 22.75 24.04 -27.52
N ALA A 474 23.08 22.84 -28.00
CA ALA A 474 22.20 21.67 -27.87
C ALA A 474 22.33 20.93 -26.52
N ALA A 475 23.28 21.35 -25.69
CA ALA A 475 23.50 20.72 -24.39
C ALA A 475 23.89 21.76 -23.32
N TYR A 476 23.35 21.57 -22.14
CA TYR A 476 23.62 22.41 -20.97
C TYR A 476 23.94 21.55 -19.76
N THR A 477 24.91 22.00 -18.97
CA THR A 477 25.23 21.46 -17.65
C THR A 477 24.86 22.50 -16.60
N SER A 478 24.12 22.10 -15.59
CA SER A 478 23.85 22.91 -14.41
C SER A 478 24.38 22.21 -13.17
N VAL A 479 25.07 22.95 -12.32
CA VAL A 479 25.51 22.53 -11.00
C VAL A 479 24.84 23.48 -10.02
N ALA A 480 23.92 22.97 -9.24
CA ALA A 480 23.04 23.75 -8.40
C ALA A 480 23.10 23.29 -6.94
N PRO A 481 23.56 24.12 -6.00
CA PRO A 481 23.23 23.95 -4.60
C PRO A 481 21.72 23.89 -4.41
N ILE A 482 21.26 22.97 -3.56
CA ILE A 482 19.87 22.81 -3.18
C ILE A 482 19.70 22.96 -1.69
N PHE A 483 18.56 23.55 -1.31
CA PHE A 483 18.14 23.65 0.06
C PHE A 483 16.64 23.39 0.14
N GLU A 484 16.22 22.48 1.01
CA GLU A 484 14.84 22.15 1.28
C GLU A 484 14.55 22.27 2.77
N LEU A 485 13.52 23.04 3.10
CA LEU A 485 12.98 23.17 4.43
C LEU A 485 11.63 22.45 4.49
N THR A 486 11.49 21.49 5.38
CA THR A 486 10.22 20.81 5.66
C THR A 486 9.66 21.29 7.00
N TYR A 487 8.38 21.66 7.02
CA TYR A 487 7.66 22.04 8.24
C TYR A 487 6.42 21.19 8.43
N ARG A 488 6.31 20.54 9.60
CA ARG A 488 5.21 19.63 10.01
C ARG A 488 4.61 20.16 11.34
N PRO A 489 3.61 21.05 11.31
CA PRO A 489 3.09 21.71 12.53
C PRO A 489 2.62 20.73 13.61
N ILE A 490 2.09 19.57 13.21
CA ILE A 490 1.55 18.53 14.11
C ILE A 490 2.50 17.29 14.15
N GLY A 491 3.73 17.40 13.64
CA GLY A 491 4.64 16.27 13.47
C GLY A 491 4.28 15.39 12.29
N TYR A 492 4.77 14.14 12.29
CA TYR A 492 4.71 13.23 11.12
C TYR A 492 3.30 12.85 10.65
N ASN A 493 2.28 12.99 11.49
CA ASN A 493 0.89 12.67 11.16
C ASN A 493 0.07 13.88 10.67
N GLY A 494 0.68 15.06 10.60
CA GLY A 494 0.03 16.31 10.22
C GLY A 494 0.25 16.72 8.77
N PRO A 495 -0.13 17.96 8.42
CA PRO A 495 0.20 18.55 7.15
C PRO A 495 1.73 18.72 7.02
N ILE A 496 2.20 18.61 5.79
CA ILE A 496 3.62 18.75 5.43
C ILE A 496 3.72 19.93 4.48
N PHE A 497 4.54 20.89 4.84
CA PHE A 497 4.91 22.04 4.00
C PHE A 497 6.37 21.94 3.65
N THR A 498 6.72 22.11 2.38
CA THR A 498 8.10 22.12 1.89
C THR A 498 8.38 23.44 1.19
N ALA A 499 9.57 23.97 1.41
CA ALA A 499 10.10 25.10 0.68
C ALA A 499 11.44 24.67 0.05
N ASP A 500 11.49 24.62 -1.26
CA ASP A 500 12.62 24.19 -2.06
C ASP A 500 13.29 25.40 -2.70
N TYR A 501 14.60 25.48 -2.57
CA TYR A 501 15.44 26.47 -3.23
C TYR A 501 16.53 25.77 -4.06
N GLU A 502 16.68 26.17 -5.30
CA GLU A 502 17.69 25.64 -6.21
C GLU A 502 18.28 26.78 -7.05
N ARG A 503 19.60 26.89 -7.07
CA ARG A 503 20.30 27.93 -7.83
C ARG A 503 21.47 27.34 -8.61
N SER A 504 21.43 27.43 -9.92
CA SER A 504 22.54 27.10 -10.81
C SER A 504 23.31 28.37 -11.18
N ILE A 505 24.63 28.34 -10.91
CA ILE A 505 25.51 29.48 -11.14
C ILE A 505 26.43 29.19 -12.32
N LYS A 506 26.39 30.07 -13.35
CA LYS A 506 27.24 29.93 -14.55
C LYS A 506 28.70 30.00 -14.16
N GLY A 507 29.51 29.08 -14.66
CA GLY A 507 30.94 28.99 -14.37
C GLY A 507 31.32 28.13 -13.15
N PHE A 508 30.33 27.83 -12.26
CA PHE A 508 30.59 26.99 -11.09
C PHE A 508 30.68 25.50 -11.53
N TRP A 509 31.84 24.88 -11.32
CA TRP A 509 32.16 23.49 -11.70
C TRP A 509 31.73 23.11 -13.12
N GLY A 510 31.92 24.02 -14.10
CA GLY A 510 31.59 23.78 -15.49
C GLY A 510 30.11 23.98 -15.84
N SER A 511 29.31 24.54 -14.92
CA SER A 511 27.92 24.95 -15.20
C SER A 511 27.89 26.05 -16.28
N ASN A 512 27.06 25.84 -17.31
CA ASN A 512 26.82 26.82 -18.37
C ASN A 512 25.36 27.30 -18.44
N LEU A 513 24.48 26.75 -17.59
CA LEU A 513 23.07 27.15 -17.45
C LEU A 513 22.89 27.89 -16.11
N ALA A 514 22.40 29.12 -16.15
CA ALA A 514 22.08 29.90 -14.96
C ALA A 514 20.57 30.00 -14.76
N TYR A 515 20.11 29.66 -13.57
CA TYR A 515 18.73 29.84 -13.11
C TYR A 515 18.65 29.86 -11.60
N GLU A 516 17.57 30.42 -11.08
CA GLU A 516 17.25 30.40 -9.66
C GLU A 516 15.75 30.15 -9.51
N ARG A 517 15.39 29.15 -8.73
CA ARG A 517 14.02 28.66 -8.57
C ARG A 517 13.67 28.50 -7.09
N VAL A 518 12.47 28.93 -6.75
CA VAL A 518 11.82 28.70 -5.46
C VAL A 518 10.52 27.98 -5.68
N GLU A 519 10.28 26.92 -4.94
CA GLU A 519 8.98 26.20 -4.93
C GLU A 519 8.52 26.01 -3.48
N ILE A 520 7.23 26.24 -3.23
CA ILE A 520 6.60 25.97 -1.94
C ILE A 520 5.44 25.04 -2.21
N ASP A 521 5.36 23.94 -1.47
CA ASP A 521 4.30 22.94 -1.61
C ASP A 521 3.78 22.55 -0.23
N GLY A 522 2.48 22.36 -0.10
CA GLY A 522 1.82 21.88 1.10
C GLY A 522 0.89 20.74 0.78
N GLN A 523 0.96 19.66 1.56
CA GLN A 523 0.10 18.50 1.37
C GLN A 523 -0.45 17.99 2.70
N TYR A 524 -1.71 17.54 2.67
CA TYR A 524 -2.35 16.95 3.84
C TYR A 524 -3.41 15.92 3.44
N LYS A 525 -3.37 14.78 4.11
CA LYS A 525 -4.41 13.76 4.02
C LYS A 525 -5.17 13.72 5.33
N TYR A 526 -6.32 14.39 5.36
CA TYR A 526 -7.16 14.51 6.53
C TYR A 526 -8.17 13.37 6.61
N LYS A 527 -8.18 12.64 7.73
CA LYS A 527 -9.16 11.59 8.02
C LYS A 527 -10.44 12.20 8.56
N LEU A 528 -11.49 12.25 7.75
CA LEU A 528 -12.82 12.74 8.16
C LEU A 528 -13.60 11.69 8.96
N SER A 529 -13.45 10.41 8.59
CA SER A 529 -14.07 9.27 9.28
C SER A 529 -13.30 7.98 9.00
N ALA A 530 -13.72 6.87 9.58
CA ALA A 530 -13.17 5.55 9.29
C ALA A 530 -13.11 5.22 7.80
N LEU A 531 -14.07 5.73 7.02
CA LEU A 531 -14.23 5.43 5.61
C LEU A 531 -13.96 6.61 4.67
N SER A 532 -13.71 7.82 5.18
CA SER A 532 -13.58 8.99 4.32
C SER A 532 -12.34 9.81 4.64
N TYR A 533 -11.67 10.24 3.57
CA TYR A 533 -10.46 11.05 3.59
C TYR A 533 -10.62 12.24 2.67
N LEU A 534 -10.02 13.36 3.07
CA LEU A 534 -9.83 14.52 2.23
C LEU A 534 -8.33 14.70 2.02
N GLN A 535 -7.88 14.57 0.79
CA GLN A 535 -6.49 14.80 0.41
C GLN A 535 -6.40 16.14 -0.28
N MET A 536 -5.49 16.97 0.19
CA MET A 536 -5.29 18.34 -0.30
C MET A 536 -3.81 18.55 -0.61
N ARG A 537 -3.54 19.23 -1.71
CA ARG A 537 -2.22 19.71 -2.07
C ARG A 537 -2.36 21.11 -2.64
N ALA A 538 -1.52 22.03 -2.19
CA ALA A 538 -1.44 23.37 -2.75
C ALA A 538 0.03 23.77 -2.86
N GLY A 539 0.39 24.44 -3.93
CA GLY A 539 1.78 24.81 -4.13
C GLY A 539 1.94 25.94 -5.13
N THR A 540 3.08 26.58 -5.04
CA THR A 540 3.52 27.63 -5.97
C THR A 540 5.00 27.49 -6.24
N GLY A 541 5.40 27.91 -7.43
CA GLY A 541 6.81 27.97 -7.78
C GLY A 541 7.04 29.13 -8.74
N PHE A 542 8.23 29.68 -8.67
CA PHE A 542 8.63 30.78 -9.54
C PHE A 542 10.15 30.79 -9.76
N TYR A 543 10.57 31.35 -10.88
CA TYR A 543 11.95 31.63 -11.18
C TYR A 543 12.26 33.10 -10.84
N THR A 544 13.20 33.32 -9.94
CA THR A 544 13.74 34.67 -9.70
C THR A 544 14.74 35.06 -10.78
N HIS A 545 15.37 34.04 -11.41
CA HIS A 545 16.23 34.21 -12.56
C HIS A 545 16.11 33.00 -13.50
N LYS A 546 15.85 33.22 -14.79
CA LYS A 546 15.68 32.17 -15.80
C LYS A 546 16.82 32.07 -16.81
N GLY A 547 17.59 33.13 -17.01
CA GLY A 547 18.53 33.22 -18.13
C GLY A 547 17.82 33.25 -19.49
N LYS A 548 18.61 33.20 -20.58
CA LYS A 548 18.09 33.19 -21.94
C LYS A 548 17.69 31.80 -22.46
N ASP A 549 18.18 30.75 -21.81
CA ASP A 549 18.11 29.36 -22.26
C ASP A 549 17.06 28.54 -21.46
N SER A 550 15.83 29.08 -21.38
CA SER A 550 14.75 28.50 -20.60
C SER A 550 14.17 27.17 -21.15
N TYR A 551 14.61 26.76 -22.36
CA TYR A 551 14.14 25.51 -23.01
C TYR A 551 14.34 24.25 -22.13
N PHE A 552 15.45 24.18 -21.40
CA PHE A 552 15.81 23.03 -20.57
C PHE A 552 15.38 23.15 -19.11
N LEU A 553 14.55 24.13 -18.76
CA LEU A 553 14.07 24.33 -17.40
C LEU A 553 12.76 23.59 -17.17
N ASP A 554 12.60 23.10 -15.94
CA ASP A 554 11.39 22.46 -15.46
C ASP A 554 11.20 22.71 -13.95
N TYR A 555 9.97 22.71 -13.47
CA TYR A 555 9.65 22.76 -12.06
C TYR A 555 9.77 21.37 -11.44
N ARG A 556 10.38 21.27 -10.25
CA ARG A 556 10.56 20.01 -9.54
C ARG A 556 9.23 19.33 -9.20
N ASN A 557 8.25 20.09 -8.73
CA ASN A 557 6.96 19.57 -8.32
C ASN A 557 6.06 19.08 -9.48
N PHE A 558 6.39 19.43 -10.71
CA PHE A 558 5.73 18.92 -11.91
C PHE A 558 6.65 18.06 -12.77
N ARG A 559 7.90 17.88 -12.35
CA ARG A 559 8.85 17.04 -13.09
C ARG A 559 8.26 15.65 -13.24
N GLU A 560 8.12 15.19 -14.45
CA GLU A 560 7.79 13.79 -14.69
C GLU A 560 8.91 12.90 -14.16
N GLU A 561 8.55 11.77 -13.57
CA GLU A 561 9.53 10.75 -13.23
C GLU A 561 10.30 10.32 -14.49
N ASN A 562 11.60 10.18 -14.38
CA ASN A 562 12.45 9.68 -15.48
C ASN A 562 11.98 8.30 -15.95
N ILE A 563 11.50 7.47 -15.02
CA ILE A 563 10.87 6.18 -15.30
C ILE A 563 9.36 6.37 -15.37
N PRO A 564 8.71 6.04 -16.50
CA PRO A 564 7.26 6.11 -16.62
C PRO A 564 6.56 5.31 -15.54
N GLY A 565 5.47 5.85 -15.01
CA GLY A 565 4.59 5.13 -14.10
C GLY A 565 3.96 3.89 -14.74
N GLY A 566 3.65 2.87 -13.95
CA GLY A 566 2.81 1.74 -14.36
C GLY A 566 1.32 2.09 -14.22
N TRP A 567 0.48 1.07 -14.29
CA TRP A 567 -0.95 1.21 -14.02
C TRP A 567 -1.16 1.63 -12.56
N ASN A 568 -1.86 2.75 -12.38
CA ASN A 568 -2.08 3.34 -11.06
C ASN A 568 -3.55 3.75 -10.93
N ASP A 569 -4.08 3.66 -9.72
CA ASP A 569 -5.43 4.11 -9.36
C ASP A 569 -5.42 5.37 -8.49
N ASP A 570 -4.26 5.83 -8.09
CA ASP A 570 -4.11 7.01 -7.24
C ASP A 570 -3.81 8.23 -8.11
N TRP A 571 -4.87 8.87 -8.57
CA TRP A 571 -4.84 10.12 -9.33
C TRP A 571 -5.06 11.35 -8.44
N ALA A 572 -5.05 11.16 -7.12
CA ALA A 572 -5.18 12.26 -6.17
C ALA A 572 -3.97 13.20 -6.24
N CYS A 573 -4.25 14.49 -6.27
CA CYS A 573 -3.24 15.55 -6.34
C CYS A 573 -2.38 15.53 -7.62
N SER A 574 -2.86 14.92 -8.71
CA SER A 574 -2.26 14.96 -10.04
C SER A 574 -3.23 15.60 -11.06
N PHE A 575 -2.67 16.11 -12.14
CA PHE A 575 -3.42 16.55 -13.30
C PHE A 575 -3.38 15.45 -14.36
N GLU A 576 -4.54 15.15 -14.96
CA GLU A 576 -4.68 14.01 -15.87
C GLU A 576 -4.80 14.42 -17.34
N LEU A 577 -5.22 15.65 -17.60
CA LEU A 577 -5.38 16.23 -18.93
C LEU A 577 -4.42 17.38 -19.20
N LEU A 578 -3.77 17.90 -18.15
CA LEU A 578 -2.86 19.02 -18.27
C LEU A 578 -1.69 18.69 -19.21
N ASN A 579 -1.50 19.53 -20.21
CA ASN A 579 -0.32 19.45 -21.06
C ASN A 579 0.89 20.01 -20.31
N SER A 580 1.83 19.15 -19.95
CA SER A 580 3.04 19.55 -19.23
C SER A 580 3.91 20.57 -19.96
N GLY A 581 3.76 20.68 -21.26
CA GLY A 581 4.40 21.74 -22.03
C GLY A 581 3.92 23.16 -21.70
N TRP A 582 2.79 23.36 -21.00
CA TRP A 582 2.26 24.68 -20.70
C TRP A 582 2.88 25.37 -19.49
N TYR A 583 3.36 24.62 -18.50
CA TYR A 583 3.82 25.15 -17.23
C TYR A 583 5.33 25.03 -17.00
N ASN A 584 6.01 24.11 -17.66
CA ASN A 584 7.46 24.00 -17.56
C ASN A 584 8.13 25.32 -18.02
N ALA A 585 9.08 25.82 -17.25
CA ALA A 585 9.75 27.08 -17.44
C ALA A 585 8.84 28.33 -17.51
N SER A 586 7.57 28.26 -17.14
CA SER A 586 6.73 29.42 -16.86
C SER A 586 7.36 30.30 -15.79
N GLU A 587 7.06 31.61 -15.79
CA GLU A 587 7.60 32.51 -14.76
C GLU A 587 7.18 32.11 -13.36
N TYR A 588 5.93 31.67 -13.24
CA TYR A 588 5.37 31.16 -12.00
C TYR A 588 4.27 30.13 -12.28
N TYR A 589 3.96 29.35 -11.28
CA TYR A 589 2.71 28.58 -11.21
C TYR A 589 2.08 28.71 -9.82
N VAL A 590 0.76 28.56 -9.75
CA VAL A 590 0.00 28.32 -8.53
C VAL A 590 -0.92 27.13 -8.78
N ARG A 591 -0.89 26.12 -7.93
CA ARG A 591 -1.77 24.94 -8.05
C ARG A 591 -2.52 24.66 -6.76
N ALA A 592 -3.69 24.05 -6.89
CA ALA A 592 -4.47 23.48 -5.82
C ALA A 592 -5.12 22.18 -6.28
N ASN A 593 -4.99 21.13 -5.50
CA ASN A 593 -5.57 19.82 -5.79
C ASN A 593 -6.32 19.34 -4.56
N VAL A 594 -7.55 18.88 -4.76
CA VAL A 594 -8.39 18.33 -3.69
C VAL A 594 -8.98 17.01 -4.18
N ALA A 595 -8.85 15.97 -3.37
CA ALA A 595 -9.49 14.70 -3.62
C ALA A 595 -10.25 14.24 -2.38
N TYR A 596 -11.54 13.95 -2.54
CA TYR A 596 -12.38 13.36 -1.50
C TYR A 596 -12.57 11.87 -1.80
N GLU A 597 -12.17 11.02 -0.86
CA GLU A 597 -12.28 9.56 -0.95
C GLU A 597 -13.32 9.04 0.05
N SER A 598 -14.25 8.23 -0.42
CA SER A 598 -15.20 7.48 0.42
C SER A 598 -15.75 6.28 -0.36
N PRO A 599 -15.95 5.10 0.23
CA PRO A 599 -16.64 3.99 -0.44
C PRO A 599 -18.16 4.14 -0.49
N LEU A 600 -18.71 5.23 0.03
CA LEU A 600 -20.13 5.44 0.26
C LEU A 600 -20.65 6.73 -0.43
N LEU A 601 -20.25 6.96 -1.67
CA LEU A 601 -20.71 8.09 -2.50
C LEU A 601 -21.91 7.68 -3.38
N LEU A 602 -21.72 7.67 -4.68
CA LEU A 602 -22.78 7.47 -5.65
C LEU A 602 -23.10 5.98 -5.85
N LEU A 603 -22.07 5.15 -6.02
CA LEU A 603 -22.24 3.73 -6.35
C LEU A 603 -22.73 2.88 -5.18
N SER A 604 -22.55 3.35 -3.93
CA SER A 604 -23.08 2.67 -2.75
C SER A 604 -24.62 2.58 -2.73
N TRP A 605 -25.31 3.44 -3.50
CA TRP A 605 -26.77 3.44 -3.65
C TRP A 605 -27.25 2.38 -4.65
N VAL A 606 -26.35 1.88 -5.51
CA VAL A 606 -26.66 0.83 -6.49
C VAL A 606 -26.39 -0.54 -5.87
N PRO A 607 -27.39 -1.42 -5.74
CA PRO A 607 -27.28 -2.66 -4.94
C PRO A 607 -26.12 -3.59 -5.32
N ILE A 608 -25.79 -3.72 -6.60
CA ILE A 608 -24.72 -4.59 -7.09
C ILE A 608 -23.39 -3.84 -7.05
N ALA A 609 -23.34 -2.61 -7.56
CA ALA A 609 -22.12 -1.80 -7.65
C ALA A 609 -21.57 -1.44 -6.26
N GLY A 610 -22.42 -1.05 -5.31
CA GLY A 610 -22.00 -0.69 -3.96
C GLY A 610 -21.25 -1.80 -3.23
N ARG A 611 -21.51 -3.06 -3.59
CA ARG A 611 -20.82 -4.22 -3.03
C ARG A 611 -19.44 -4.47 -3.64
N LEU A 612 -19.26 -4.08 -4.89
CA LEU A 612 -18.01 -4.28 -5.64
C LEU A 612 -17.01 -3.14 -5.39
N VAL A 613 -17.51 -1.96 -5.08
CA VAL A 613 -16.70 -0.74 -4.96
C VAL A 613 -16.05 -0.67 -3.58
N GLU A 614 -14.74 -0.57 -3.57
CA GLU A 614 -13.95 -0.37 -2.35
C GLU A 614 -13.72 1.10 -2.02
N LYS A 615 -13.61 1.94 -3.05
CA LYS A 615 -13.35 3.38 -2.94
C LYS A 615 -13.99 4.12 -4.10
N GLU A 616 -14.58 5.25 -3.78
CA GLU A 616 -15.00 6.26 -4.75
C GLU A 616 -14.27 7.56 -4.45
N ARG A 617 -13.93 8.32 -5.47
CA ARG A 617 -13.18 9.56 -5.34
C ARG A 617 -13.76 10.66 -6.21
N LEU A 618 -13.81 11.85 -5.64
CA LEU A 618 -14.07 13.09 -6.36
C LEU A 618 -12.79 13.89 -6.40
N TYR A 619 -12.45 14.41 -7.56
CA TYR A 619 -11.23 15.18 -7.79
C TYR A 619 -11.57 16.59 -8.28
N VAL A 620 -10.86 17.57 -7.74
CA VAL A 620 -10.86 18.95 -8.23
C VAL A 620 -9.42 19.43 -8.24
N ASN A 621 -8.90 19.77 -9.40
CA ASN A 621 -7.55 20.24 -9.58
C ASN A 621 -7.60 21.59 -10.29
N ALA A 622 -6.85 22.57 -9.81
CA ALA A 622 -6.77 23.90 -10.39
C ALA A 622 -5.31 24.34 -10.57
N LEU A 623 -5.02 24.98 -11.68
CA LEU A 623 -3.71 25.54 -12.02
C LEU A 623 -3.88 26.94 -12.60
N SER A 624 -2.99 27.84 -12.19
CA SER A 624 -2.79 29.15 -12.80
C SER A 624 -1.33 29.32 -13.17
N VAL A 625 -1.07 29.62 -14.42
CA VAL A 625 0.21 30.07 -14.96
C VAL A 625 -0.03 31.32 -15.83
N ARG A 626 1.03 32.01 -16.24
CA ARG A 626 0.93 33.35 -16.87
C ARG A 626 -0.14 33.46 -17.97
N HIS A 627 -0.26 32.45 -18.85
CA HIS A 627 -1.17 32.49 -20.00
C HIS A 627 -2.34 31.49 -19.90
N LEU A 628 -2.54 30.91 -18.74
CA LEU A 628 -3.54 29.86 -18.52
C LEU A 628 -4.22 30.06 -17.17
N HIS A 629 -5.22 30.91 -17.11
CA HIS A 629 -6.01 31.09 -15.92
C HIS A 629 -7.50 31.26 -16.19
N PRO A 630 -8.28 30.52 -15.45
CA PRO A 630 -7.94 29.33 -14.67
C PRO A 630 -7.89 28.08 -15.58
N TYR A 631 -7.07 27.12 -15.24
CA TYR A 631 -7.19 25.75 -15.73
C TYR A 631 -7.75 24.90 -14.59
N VAL A 632 -8.83 24.16 -14.85
CA VAL A 632 -9.50 23.36 -13.83
C VAL A 632 -9.83 21.98 -14.38
N GLU A 633 -9.53 20.93 -13.61
CA GLU A 633 -9.97 19.57 -13.90
C GLU A 633 -10.93 19.09 -12.82
N TYR A 634 -12.03 18.49 -13.24
CA TYR A 634 -12.98 17.78 -12.39
C TYR A 634 -12.91 16.30 -12.71
N GLY A 635 -12.91 15.46 -11.70
CA GLY A 635 -12.87 14.02 -11.91
C GLY A 635 -13.76 13.26 -10.94
N TYR A 636 -14.28 12.12 -11.41
CA TYR A 636 -14.91 11.11 -10.60
C TYR A 636 -14.31 9.75 -10.93
N GLY A 637 -13.97 9.00 -9.91
CA GLY A 637 -13.43 7.67 -10.09
C GLY A 637 -13.87 6.71 -9.01
N PHE A 638 -13.78 5.43 -9.32
CA PHE A 638 -13.98 4.36 -8.36
C PHE A 638 -12.96 3.26 -8.54
N SER A 639 -12.69 2.56 -7.45
CA SER A 639 -11.82 1.38 -7.42
C SER A 639 -12.60 0.19 -6.89
N CYS A 640 -12.49 -0.92 -7.59
CA CYS A 640 -12.86 -2.23 -7.11
C CYS A 640 -11.59 -3.06 -6.95
N ARG A 641 -11.70 -4.32 -6.57
CA ARG A 641 -10.55 -5.21 -6.35
C ARG A 641 -9.74 -5.54 -7.58
N ALA A 642 -10.37 -5.54 -8.74
CA ALA A 642 -9.73 -5.93 -9.99
C ALA A 642 -9.14 -4.73 -10.73
N PHE A 643 -9.86 -3.62 -10.74
CA PHE A 643 -9.48 -2.43 -11.51
C PHE A 643 -10.00 -1.15 -10.85
N SER A 644 -9.44 -0.04 -11.29
CA SER A 644 -9.88 1.31 -11.01
C SER A 644 -10.26 2.00 -12.30
N LEU A 645 -11.30 2.84 -12.26
CA LEU A 645 -11.75 3.64 -13.38
C LEU A 645 -11.97 5.07 -12.89
N ALA A 646 -11.50 6.05 -13.65
CA ALA A 646 -11.83 7.45 -13.41
C ALA A 646 -12.05 8.20 -14.71
N ALA A 647 -12.94 9.17 -14.69
CA ALA A 647 -13.22 10.08 -15.78
C ALA A 647 -12.88 11.50 -15.33
N PHE A 648 -12.22 12.25 -16.20
CA PHE A 648 -11.82 13.63 -15.95
C PHE A 648 -12.28 14.54 -17.07
N LEU A 649 -12.74 15.73 -16.69
CA LEU A 649 -13.11 16.81 -17.57
C LEU A 649 -12.22 18.02 -17.27
N ALA A 650 -11.58 18.58 -18.29
CA ALA A 650 -10.77 19.77 -18.17
C ALA A 650 -11.48 21.01 -18.73
N GLN A 651 -11.28 22.13 -18.06
CA GLN A 651 -11.69 23.45 -18.52
C GLN A 651 -10.48 24.37 -18.55
N ARG A 652 -10.35 25.13 -19.64
CA ARG A 652 -9.35 26.16 -19.82
C ARG A 652 -10.07 27.50 -20.10
N ASN A 653 -9.76 28.51 -19.29
CA ASN A 653 -10.44 29.81 -19.36
C ASN A 653 -11.99 29.67 -19.39
N TRP A 654 -12.52 28.78 -18.51
CA TRP A 654 -13.95 28.46 -18.38
C TRP A 654 -14.62 27.79 -19.59
N ARG A 655 -13.83 27.33 -20.56
CA ARG A 655 -14.33 26.54 -21.71
C ARG A 655 -13.85 25.11 -21.58
N VAL A 656 -14.67 24.15 -21.97
CA VAL A 656 -14.30 22.73 -21.99
C VAL A 656 -13.12 22.54 -22.94
N ASP A 657 -12.03 21.99 -22.44
CA ASP A 657 -10.79 21.77 -23.17
C ASP A 657 -10.60 20.30 -23.55
N GLY A 658 -11.10 19.37 -22.72
CA GLY A 658 -10.97 17.96 -23.00
C GLY A 658 -11.63 17.05 -21.98
N PHE A 659 -11.66 15.76 -22.33
CA PHE A 659 -12.18 14.68 -21.50
C PHE A 659 -11.24 13.49 -21.63
N THR A 660 -11.01 12.77 -20.51
CA THR A 660 -10.23 11.53 -20.53
C THR A 660 -10.82 10.51 -19.57
N VAL A 661 -10.57 9.24 -19.87
CA VAL A 661 -10.85 8.11 -18.98
C VAL A 661 -9.54 7.43 -18.63
N ARG A 662 -9.35 7.17 -17.35
CA ARG A 662 -8.18 6.47 -16.81
C ARG A 662 -8.59 5.10 -16.29
N ILE A 663 -7.77 4.12 -16.54
CA ILE A 663 -7.95 2.74 -16.08
C ILE A 663 -6.69 2.33 -15.33
N GLY A 664 -6.88 1.76 -14.14
CA GLY A 664 -5.81 1.17 -13.33
C GLY A 664 -6.10 -0.30 -13.03
N PHE A 665 -5.07 -1.08 -12.79
CA PHE A 665 -5.20 -2.48 -12.35
C PHE A 665 -4.85 -2.59 -10.87
N GLU A 666 -5.81 -3.05 -10.06
CA GLU A 666 -5.66 -3.27 -8.62
C GLU A 666 -5.16 -4.67 -8.28
N LEU A 667 -5.55 -5.66 -9.09
CA LEU A 667 -5.36 -7.08 -8.81
C LEU A 667 -3.90 -7.46 -8.54
N PHE A 668 -2.96 -6.75 -9.18
CA PHE A 668 -1.52 -7.04 -9.10
C PHE A 668 -0.77 -6.13 -8.12
N ARG A 669 -1.45 -5.25 -7.41
CA ARG A 669 -0.81 -4.23 -6.55
C ARG A 669 0.01 -4.83 -5.41
N HIS A 670 -0.36 -5.99 -4.93
CA HIS A 670 0.32 -6.69 -3.84
C HIS A 670 1.21 -7.86 -4.31
N TRP A 671 1.42 -7.96 -5.61
CA TRP A 671 2.33 -8.96 -6.20
C TRP A 671 3.78 -8.82 -5.75
#